data_52c019773c4375a9306e13ceb87a7193
#
_entry.id   52c019773c4375a9306e13ceb87a7193
#
_cell.length_a   1.000
_cell.length_b   1.000
_cell.length_c   1.000
_cell.angle_alpha   90.00
_cell.angle_beta   90.00
_cell.angle_gamma   90.00
#
_symmetry.space_group_name_H-M   'P 1'
#
loop_
_entity.id
_entity.type
_entity.pdbx_description
1 polymer ?
#
loop_
_entity_poly.entity_id
_entity_poly.type
_entity_poly.pdbx_seq_one_letter_code
_entity_poly.pdbx_strand_id
1 'polypeptide(L)'
;MLSFCLFCCFTQCSSEDPAAKPDPPAEDGVVILTPSEVRDYAKIYKPKEFATLNWLRSDSKWSLVRSRQSEHFILFWEQGFGDNPNATTLPEALRVDVDDMLAKAESFFTINVEKLKFAELNKGNSNLDRYKMQIYLLYQTEWLATGAGYDDMVGALWVNPSTCKPVGSTIAHEIGHSFQYQVYADLLAAGKTPNDFSRGFRYGYGGDGGNGFWEQTAQWQSFQSYPAEVFESYNFNVYTDNAHRHICHEWQRYASYFIHYYWSDRHGVDFIGKLWREAVRPEDPVEAYMRMNNLTVKQLNDEMYDAATRFVTWDLGEIRTRGSSYIGKQSWQLHPHAEGGYQVAYNHCPGTTGYNVIPLNIPAAGTIIAVTFEGLTPGSPLASADAGLALKGEQRVKVERYNTSDAASAGWRYGFVAFTKGGERIYGAMQSDRNGTATFLVPANCEKLWFVVLGAPTTYRTHAWDEDELNDEQWPYRLQFTATDLLGNIAIEPDAEAEDITLTYSLTFAADGVDYSGATVDMISNNDLIKMAEAFKLQGSAIGGMMLEAKGTAREGKIAFAAVEPGGVLNYNTTANGYGFWFDSQGGVIGWGKDNDSKLFAEFTSPAFKFSIGQYPGKCKAGDNFTIREALVYMKEGKQYRATFVFNISIT
;
A
#
# COMPACT_ATOMS: atom_id res chain seq x y z
N MET A 1 12.15 -6.68 10.03
CA MET A 1 12.50 -5.88 11.23
C MET A 1 11.29 -5.93 12.15
N LEU A 2 11.38 -6.68 13.24
CA LEU A 2 10.29 -6.85 14.20
C LEU A 2 10.01 -5.51 14.89
N SER A 3 8.79 -5.01 14.75
CA SER A 3 8.30 -3.90 15.55
C SER A 3 7.74 -4.49 16.85
N PHE A 4 8.45 -4.26 17.95
CA PHE A 4 7.97 -4.57 19.29
C PHE A 4 6.82 -3.59 19.63
N CYS A 5 5.58 -4.06 19.57
CA CYS A 5 4.48 -3.37 20.22
C CYS A 5 4.56 -3.65 21.72
N LEU A 6 4.91 -2.63 22.50
CA LEU A 6 4.78 -2.68 23.96
C LEU A 6 3.29 -2.69 24.30
N PHE A 7 2.80 -3.84 24.76
CA PHE A 7 1.49 -3.96 25.38
C PHE A 7 1.50 -3.20 26.72
N CYS A 8 0.95 -2.01 26.77
CA CYS A 8 0.54 -1.40 28.04
C CYS A 8 -0.83 -1.96 28.44
N CYS A 9 -0.83 -3.03 29.22
CA CYS A 9 -2.01 -3.43 29.99
C CYS A 9 -2.33 -2.33 31.01
N PHE A 10 -3.39 -1.60 30.76
CA PHE A 10 -3.98 -0.75 31.82
C PHE A 10 -4.83 -1.63 32.75
N THR A 11 -4.24 -2.08 33.85
CA THR A 11 -5.02 -2.61 34.97
C THR A 11 -5.68 -1.42 35.68
N GLN A 12 -7.02 -1.44 35.71
CA GLN A 12 -7.79 -0.59 36.60
C GLN A 12 -7.46 -0.96 38.05
N CYS A 13 -6.68 -0.12 38.72
CA CYS A 13 -6.63 -0.09 40.17
C CYS A 13 -7.57 0.99 40.69
N SER A 14 -8.69 0.57 41.30
CA SER A 14 -9.46 1.44 42.17
C SER A 14 -8.67 1.61 43.48
N SER A 15 -8.18 2.79 43.75
CA SER A 15 -7.67 3.18 45.06
C SER A 15 -8.25 4.52 45.45
N GLU A 16 -8.75 4.59 46.70
CA GLU A 16 -9.28 5.77 47.34
C GLU A 16 -8.25 6.92 47.29
N ASP A 17 -8.72 8.16 47.03
CA ASP A 17 -7.91 9.36 46.95
C ASP A 17 -7.16 9.64 48.27
N PRO A 18 -5.83 9.61 48.29
CA PRO A 18 -5.10 10.19 49.42
C PRO A 18 -5.15 11.71 49.29
N ALA A 19 -5.61 12.38 50.35
CA ALA A 19 -5.59 13.82 50.44
C ALA A 19 -4.23 14.41 50.00
N ALA A 20 -4.27 15.32 49.03
CA ALA A 20 -3.08 15.94 48.47
C ALA A 20 -2.20 16.53 49.58
N LYS A 21 -0.96 16.05 49.71
CA LYS A 21 0.02 16.71 50.58
C LYS A 21 0.32 18.10 50.01
N PRO A 22 0.47 19.12 50.87
CA PRO A 22 0.90 20.44 50.39
C PRO A 22 2.27 20.33 49.70
N ASP A 23 2.43 21.06 48.60
CA ASP A 23 3.70 21.15 47.89
C ASP A 23 4.84 21.55 48.80
N PRO A 24 6.05 20.97 48.66
CA PRO A 24 7.22 21.46 49.40
C PRO A 24 7.49 22.92 49.04
N PRO A 25 8.08 23.69 49.94
CA PRO A 25 8.51 25.08 49.66
C PRO A 25 9.44 25.08 48.43
N ALA A 26 9.38 26.12 47.61
CA ALA A 26 10.21 26.27 46.45
C ALA A 26 11.69 26.24 46.81
N GLU A 27 12.48 25.37 46.17
CA GLU A 27 13.93 25.45 46.20
C GLU A 27 14.42 26.65 45.38
N ASP A 28 15.61 27.17 45.64
CA ASP A 28 16.20 28.27 44.88
C ASP A 28 16.24 27.92 43.37
N GLY A 29 15.60 28.77 42.54
CA GLY A 29 15.54 28.60 41.08
C GLY A 29 14.26 27.96 40.52
N VAL A 30 13.33 27.52 41.40
CA VAL A 30 12.03 26.99 40.91
C VAL A 30 11.09 28.12 40.54
N VAL A 31 10.63 28.16 39.28
CA VAL A 31 9.59 29.09 38.82
C VAL A 31 8.21 28.51 39.16
N ILE A 32 7.34 29.31 39.73
CA ILE A 32 5.96 28.98 40.07
C ILE A 32 5.05 29.95 39.36
N LEU A 33 4.20 29.48 38.46
CA LEU A 33 3.18 30.30 37.79
C LEU A 33 1.90 30.36 38.63
N THR A 34 1.13 31.40 38.41
CA THR A 34 -0.28 31.49 38.84
C THR A 34 -1.18 31.10 37.65
N PRO A 35 -2.42 30.64 37.89
CA PRO A 35 -3.38 30.36 36.82
C PRO A 35 -3.62 31.54 35.88
N SER A 36 -3.56 32.77 36.38
CA SER A 36 -3.75 33.99 35.59
C SER A 36 -2.59 34.35 34.67
N GLU A 37 -1.40 33.77 34.89
CA GLU A 37 -0.23 33.94 34.04
C GLU A 37 -0.22 32.95 32.89
N VAL A 38 -1.06 31.91 32.93
CA VAL A 38 -1.15 30.87 31.89
C VAL A 38 -2.26 31.24 30.93
N ARG A 39 -1.89 31.39 29.65
CA ARG A 39 -2.85 31.60 28.57
C ARG A 39 -3.88 30.47 28.54
N ASP A 40 -5.16 30.80 28.43
CA ASP A 40 -6.25 29.83 28.31
C ASP A 40 -6.23 28.70 29.37
N TYR A 41 -5.79 28.97 30.61
CA TYR A 41 -5.65 27.97 31.68
C TYR A 41 -6.89 27.09 31.84
N ALA A 42 -8.09 27.68 31.77
CA ALA A 42 -9.35 26.96 31.88
C ALA A 42 -9.62 25.95 30.72
N LYS A 43 -8.91 26.11 29.61
CA LYS A 43 -9.00 25.19 28.47
C LYS A 43 -7.98 24.04 28.52
N ILE A 44 -7.19 23.96 29.58
CA ILE A 44 -6.19 22.91 29.76
C ILE A 44 -6.75 21.84 30.69
N TYR A 45 -7.13 20.71 30.15
CA TYR A 45 -7.56 19.57 30.96
C TYR A 45 -6.36 18.97 31.70
N LYS A 46 -6.47 18.75 33.02
CA LYS A 46 -5.46 18.04 33.80
C LYS A 46 -5.85 16.59 33.96
N PRO A 47 -5.17 15.62 33.29
CA PRO A 47 -5.47 14.21 33.43
C PRO A 47 -5.38 13.72 34.87
N LYS A 48 -6.23 12.75 35.24
CA LYS A 48 -6.23 12.13 36.56
C LYS A 48 -4.90 11.49 36.91
N GLU A 49 -4.23 10.89 35.92
CA GLU A 49 -2.86 10.36 36.06
C GLU A 49 -1.88 11.40 36.64
N PHE A 50 -2.09 12.66 36.35
CA PHE A 50 -1.23 13.77 36.81
C PHE A 50 -1.82 14.55 37.98
N ALA A 51 -2.85 14.02 38.68
CA ALA A 51 -3.51 14.70 39.78
C ALA A 51 -2.55 15.19 40.87
N THR A 52 -1.50 14.43 41.17
CA THR A 52 -0.48 14.74 42.17
C THR A 52 0.62 15.70 41.69
N LEU A 53 0.72 15.97 40.40
CA LEU A 53 1.70 16.89 39.84
C LEU A 53 1.21 18.34 39.94
N ASN A 54 2.07 19.26 40.37
CA ASN A 54 1.77 20.68 40.27
C ASN A 54 2.30 21.24 38.94
N TRP A 55 1.42 21.34 37.94
CA TRP A 55 1.80 21.82 36.61
C TRP A 55 2.24 23.30 36.57
N LEU A 56 1.96 24.04 37.61
CA LEU A 56 2.40 25.45 37.74
C LEU A 56 3.87 25.61 38.18
N ARG A 57 4.50 24.50 38.63
CA ARG A 57 5.91 24.49 39.06
C ARG A 57 6.84 24.01 37.95
N SER A 58 7.98 24.70 37.79
CA SER A 58 8.97 24.35 36.77
C SER A 58 9.68 22.99 37.02
N ASP A 59 9.73 22.50 38.25
CA ASP A 59 10.34 21.24 38.65
C ASP A 59 9.40 20.03 38.49
N SER A 60 8.14 20.27 38.17
CA SER A 60 7.19 19.17 37.86
C SER A 60 7.58 18.43 36.58
N LYS A 61 7.35 17.12 36.48
CA LYS A 61 7.63 16.36 35.27
C LYS A 61 7.00 17.02 34.04
N TRP A 62 5.70 17.28 34.07
CA TRP A 62 4.97 18.09 33.11
C TRP A 62 4.67 19.46 33.74
N SER A 63 5.07 20.51 33.07
CA SER A 63 4.96 21.87 33.62
C SER A 63 4.46 22.87 32.58
N LEU A 64 3.58 23.76 32.97
CA LEU A 64 3.11 24.87 32.13
C LEU A 64 4.23 25.89 31.85
N VAL A 65 5.30 25.91 32.67
CA VAL A 65 6.53 26.66 32.37
C VAL A 65 7.24 26.07 31.15
N ARG A 66 7.18 24.75 30.97
CA ARG A 66 7.73 24.02 29.83
C ARG A 66 6.61 23.56 28.93
N SER A 67 5.87 24.50 28.38
CA SER A 67 4.81 24.25 27.42
C SER A 67 4.71 25.36 26.37
N ARG A 68 4.06 25.03 25.26
CA ARG A 68 3.68 25.96 24.19
C ARG A 68 2.24 25.69 23.79
N GLN A 69 1.49 26.74 23.48
CA GLN A 69 0.09 26.61 23.10
C GLN A 69 -0.18 27.19 21.71
N SER A 70 -0.98 26.51 20.91
CA SER A 70 -1.70 27.03 19.75
C SER A 70 -3.18 27.28 20.11
N GLU A 71 -4.04 27.37 19.12
CA GLU A 71 -5.48 27.56 19.34
C GLU A 71 -6.12 26.30 19.96
N HIS A 72 -5.83 25.12 19.38
CA HIS A 72 -6.48 23.87 19.75
C HIS A 72 -5.54 22.87 20.45
N PHE A 73 -4.25 23.18 20.59
CA PHE A 73 -3.28 22.31 21.24
C PHE A 73 -2.52 22.99 22.37
N ILE A 74 -2.08 22.16 23.33
CA ILE A 74 -0.99 22.46 24.24
C ILE A 74 0.07 21.37 24.11
N LEU A 75 1.33 21.77 23.92
CA LEU A 75 2.48 20.89 23.87
C LEU A 75 3.33 21.08 25.12
N PHE A 76 3.56 19.99 25.85
CA PHE A 76 4.45 19.90 27.00
C PHE A 76 5.74 19.19 26.60
N TRP A 77 6.87 19.59 27.22
CA TRP A 77 8.12 18.85 27.06
C TRP A 77 8.80 18.56 28.39
N GLU A 78 9.56 17.45 28.42
CA GLU A 78 10.27 17.04 29.62
C GLU A 78 11.43 17.96 29.96
N GLN A 79 11.85 17.96 31.24
CA GLN A 79 12.87 18.83 31.82
C GLN A 79 14.23 18.77 31.09
N GLY A 80 14.57 17.61 30.50
CA GLY A 80 15.82 17.42 29.74
C GLY A 80 16.00 18.39 28.56
N PHE A 81 14.91 18.94 28.02
CA PHE A 81 14.98 19.96 26.97
C PHE A 81 15.33 21.38 27.49
N GLY A 82 15.27 21.59 28.77
CA GLY A 82 15.35 22.96 29.34
C GLY A 82 14.18 23.82 28.91
N ASP A 83 14.43 25.14 28.76
CA ASP A 83 13.38 26.12 28.44
C ASP A 83 12.99 26.13 26.95
N ASN A 84 13.80 25.55 26.06
CA ASN A 84 13.56 25.56 24.63
C ASN A 84 14.02 24.25 23.98
N PRO A 85 13.06 23.40 23.51
CA PRO A 85 13.39 22.16 22.82
C PRO A 85 14.21 22.33 21.53
N ASN A 86 14.26 23.53 20.95
CA ASN A 86 15.06 23.81 19.75
C ASN A 86 16.40 24.51 20.04
N ALA A 87 16.82 24.56 21.33
CA ALA A 87 18.06 25.24 21.72
C ALA A 87 19.28 24.57 21.05
N THR A 88 20.22 25.41 20.54
CA THR A 88 21.47 24.93 19.91
C THR A 88 22.41 24.23 20.89
N THR A 89 22.21 24.42 22.19
CA THR A 89 22.93 23.72 23.26
C THR A 89 22.54 22.25 23.41
N LEU A 90 21.38 21.86 22.88
CA LEU A 90 20.94 20.46 22.86
C LEU A 90 21.65 19.69 21.73
N PRO A 91 21.88 18.38 21.90
CA PRO A 91 22.28 17.51 20.81
C PRO A 91 21.29 17.64 19.65
N GLU A 92 21.77 17.68 18.40
CA GLU A 92 20.93 17.84 17.22
C GLU A 92 19.81 16.78 17.13
N ALA A 93 20.12 15.54 17.50
CA ALA A 93 19.15 14.45 17.54
C ALA A 93 17.95 14.70 18.45
N LEU A 94 18.12 15.53 19.48
CA LEU A 94 17.08 15.84 20.48
C LEU A 94 16.35 17.17 20.23
N ARG A 95 16.79 18.00 19.27
CA ARG A 95 16.13 19.30 19.02
C ARG A 95 14.79 19.10 18.33
N VAL A 96 13.78 19.87 18.73
CA VAL A 96 12.45 19.91 18.08
C VAL A 96 12.00 21.35 17.95
N ASP A 97 11.56 21.72 16.76
CA ASP A 97 10.86 23.00 16.54
C ASP A 97 9.40 22.84 16.95
N VAL A 98 9.09 23.31 18.15
CA VAL A 98 7.73 23.20 18.73
C VAL A 98 6.73 24.13 18.06
N ASP A 99 7.18 25.23 17.46
CA ASP A 99 6.29 26.16 16.75
C ASP A 99 5.88 25.55 15.39
N ASP A 100 6.81 24.90 14.65
CA ASP A 100 6.49 24.10 13.44
C ASP A 100 5.57 22.93 13.79
N MET A 101 5.86 22.22 14.88
CA MET A 101 5.01 21.10 15.35
C MET A 101 3.57 21.56 15.59
N LEU A 102 3.37 22.66 16.31
CA LEU A 102 2.03 23.19 16.61
C LEU A 102 1.33 23.72 15.35
N ALA A 103 2.05 24.41 14.46
CA ALA A 103 1.47 24.91 13.20
C ALA A 103 0.95 23.77 12.32
N LYS A 104 1.69 22.66 12.22
CA LYS A 104 1.27 21.47 11.49
C LYS A 104 0.13 20.74 12.20
N ALA A 105 0.19 20.60 13.52
CA ALA A 105 -0.89 20.02 14.31
C ALA A 105 -2.23 20.77 14.09
N GLU A 106 -2.22 22.10 14.03
CA GLU A 106 -3.41 22.90 13.71
C GLU A 106 -3.95 22.59 12.30
N SER A 107 -3.07 22.38 11.33
CA SER A 107 -3.48 22.00 9.98
C SER A 107 -4.15 20.62 9.96
N PHE A 108 -3.61 19.66 10.71
CA PHE A 108 -4.20 18.33 10.85
C PHE A 108 -5.52 18.37 11.63
N PHE A 109 -5.60 19.21 12.65
CA PHE A 109 -6.84 19.47 13.39
C PHE A 109 -7.94 19.99 12.47
N THR A 110 -7.64 21.01 11.67
CA THR A 110 -8.58 21.60 10.72
C THR A 110 -9.12 20.53 9.74
N ILE A 111 -8.26 19.68 9.20
CA ILE A 111 -8.69 18.59 8.30
C ILE A 111 -9.65 17.64 9.02
N ASN A 112 -9.32 17.20 10.23
CA ASN A 112 -10.13 16.24 10.97
C ASN A 112 -11.49 16.82 11.39
N VAL A 113 -11.56 18.13 11.69
CA VAL A 113 -12.79 18.82 12.10
C VAL A 113 -13.60 19.28 10.91
N GLU A 114 -12.98 19.98 9.95
CA GLU A 114 -13.72 20.66 8.89
C GLU A 114 -14.01 19.73 7.69
N LYS A 115 -13.04 18.92 7.28
CA LYS A 115 -13.16 18.02 6.12
C LYS A 115 -13.75 16.67 6.52
N LEU A 116 -13.15 16.01 7.52
CA LEU A 116 -13.44 14.61 7.85
C LEU A 116 -14.54 14.45 8.91
N LYS A 117 -14.86 15.51 9.64
CA LYS A 117 -15.92 15.56 10.66
C LYS A 117 -15.77 14.52 11.79
N PHE A 118 -14.55 14.23 12.25
CA PHE A 118 -14.35 13.39 13.42
C PHE A 118 -14.84 14.06 14.70
N ALA A 119 -14.79 15.38 14.79
CA ALA A 119 -15.40 16.17 15.85
C ALA A 119 -16.26 17.30 15.26
N GLU A 120 -17.32 17.68 15.98
CA GLU A 120 -18.23 18.76 15.59
C GLU A 120 -18.17 19.88 16.65
N LEU A 121 -17.38 20.92 16.37
CA LEU A 121 -17.17 22.05 17.28
C LEU A 121 -18.33 23.04 17.27
N ASN A 122 -18.45 23.82 18.36
CA ASN A 122 -19.43 24.90 18.55
C ASN A 122 -20.90 24.47 18.47
N LYS A 123 -21.14 23.17 18.71
CA LYS A 123 -22.49 22.58 18.79
C LYS A 123 -22.83 22.06 20.17
N GLY A 124 -21.90 22.19 21.15
CA GLY A 124 -22.03 21.61 22.48
C GLY A 124 -21.95 20.08 22.53
N ASN A 125 -21.43 19.47 21.47
CA ASN A 125 -21.33 18.02 21.32
C ASN A 125 -19.88 17.50 21.49
N SER A 126 -18.90 18.39 21.61
CA SER A 126 -17.49 17.99 21.74
C SER A 126 -16.84 18.63 22.97
N ASN A 127 -16.01 17.82 23.66
CA ASN A 127 -15.14 18.33 24.70
C ASN A 127 -14.08 19.30 24.17
N LEU A 128 -13.80 19.28 22.87
CA LEU A 128 -12.88 20.22 22.22
C LEU A 128 -13.44 21.65 22.14
N ASP A 129 -14.74 21.86 22.40
CA ASP A 129 -15.29 23.20 22.64
C ASP A 129 -14.77 23.82 23.95
N ARG A 130 -14.25 22.98 24.86
CA ARG A 130 -13.82 23.33 26.21
C ARG A 130 -12.34 23.15 26.45
N TYR A 131 -11.72 22.14 25.84
CA TYR A 131 -10.35 21.72 26.12
C TYR A 131 -9.51 21.63 24.87
N LYS A 132 -8.23 21.96 24.99
CA LYS A 132 -7.21 21.74 23.96
C LYS A 132 -6.73 20.31 23.97
N MET A 133 -6.44 19.75 22.82
CA MET A 133 -5.72 18.48 22.69
C MET A 133 -4.29 18.63 23.23
N GLN A 134 -3.69 17.54 23.67
CA GLN A 134 -2.41 17.56 24.39
C GLN A 134 -1.33 16.81 23.64
N ILE A 135 -0.13 17.38 23.58
CA ILE A 135 1.06 16.77 23.00
C ILE A 135 2.13 16.67 24.07
N TYR A 136 2.72 15.49 24.25
CA TYR A 136 3.76 15.23 25.23
C TYR A 136 5.05 14.86 24.52
N LEU A 137 6.05 15.75 24.55
CA LEU A 137 7.35 15.56 23.93
C LEU A 137 8.34 14.97 24.95
N LEU A 138 8.75 13.73 24.73
CA LEU A 138 9.65 12.99 25.60
C LEU A 138 11.12 13.21 25.22
N TYR A 139 11.98 13.39 26.22
CA TYR A 139 13.43 13.59 26.06
C TYR A 139 14.13 12.24 25.92
N GLN A 140 14.02 11.63 24.74
CA GLN A 140 14.63 10.35 24.41
C GLN A 140 14.95 10.25 22.91
N THR A 141 15.89 9.37 22.58
CA THR A 141 16.25 9.08 21.18
C THR A 141 15.55 7.83 20.64
N GLU A 142 15.06 6.95 21.51
CA GLU A 142 14.29 5.79 21.12
C GLU A 142 12.96 6.24 20.47
N TRP A 143 12.66 5.67 19.31
CA TRP A 143 11.48 6.06 18.52
C TRP A 143 10.19 5.82 19.29
N LEU A 144 9.35 6.84 19.36
CA LEU A 144 8.02 6.78 19.94
C LEU A 144 7.08 7.76 19.22
N ALA A 145 5.96 7.25 18.75
CA ALA A 145 4.78 8.04 18.44
C ALA A 145 3.55 7.23 18.83
N THR A 146 2.64 7.82 19.58
CA THR A 146 1.39 7.16 20.01
C THR A 146 0.30 8.22 20.18
N GLY A 147 -0.83 8.02 19.49
CA GLY A 147 -2.02 8.84 19.64
C GLY A 147 -3.12 8.10 20.42
N ALA A 148 -3.74 8.76 21.36
CA ALA A 148 -4.87 8.29 22.16
C ALA A 148 -5.55 9.47 22.85
N GLY A 149 -5.73 9.41 24.17
CA GLY A 149 -6.29 10.49 24.97
C GLY A 149 -6.32 10.20 26.46
N TYR A 150 -6.89 11.11 27.22
CA TYR A 150 -6.99 11.01 28.67
C TYR A 150 -8.43 11.05 29.17
N ASP A 151 -8.72 10.15 30.11
CA ASP A 151 -9.91 10.13 30.98
C ASP A 151 -11.26 10.20 30.25
N ASP A 152 -11.30 9.76 28.98
CA ASP A 152 -12.43 9.92 28.08
C ASP A 152 -12.89 11.39 27.92
N MET A 153 -11.93 12.31 28.01
CA MET A 153 -12.17 13.76 27.96
C MET A 153 -11.54 14.40 26.73
N VAL A 154 -10.26 14.14 26.48
CA VAL A 154 -9.51 14.87 25.45
C VAL A 154 -8.47 13.97 24.77
N GLY A 155 -8.34 14.12 23.47
CA GLY A 155 -7.28 13.48 22.70
C GLY A 155 -5.89 13.96 23.08
N ALA A 156 -4.93 13.04 23.06
CA ALA A 156 -3.54 13.32 23.36
C ALA A 156 -2.60 12.45 22.54
N LEU A 157 -1.37 12.91 22.34
CA LEU A 157 -0.31 12.11 21.73
C LEU A 157 1.02 12.26 22.45
N TRP A 158 1.83 11.20 22.38
CA TRP A 158 3.17 11.13 22.96
C TRP A 158 4.15 10.94 21.82
N VAL A 159 5.16 11.79 21.74
CA VAL A 159 6.13 11.81 20.67
C VAL A 159 7.54 12.04 21.21
N ASN A 160 8.53 11.68 20.41
CA ASN A 160 9.92 12.00 20.68
C ASN A 160 10.56 12.75 19.50
N PRO A 161 11.76 13.33 19.66
CA PRO A 161 12.39 14.10 18.58
C PRO A 161 12.55 13.38 17.24
N SER A 162 12.77 12.06 17.24
CA SER A 162 12.95 11.30 15.98
C SER A 162 11.69 11.26 15.11
N THR A 163 10.50 11.34 15.72
CA THR A 163 9.21 11.37 15.01
C THR A 163 8.76 12.76 14.57
N CYS A 164 9.49 13.80 15.01
CA CYS A 164 9.21 15.20 14.68
C CYS A 164 10.18 15.79 13.64
N LYS A 165 10.93 14.97 12.91
CA LYS A 165 11.98 15.40 11.96
C LYS A 165 11.89 14.69 10.62
N PRO A 166 11.13 15.22 9.68
CA PRO A 166 10.21 16.34 9.80
C PRO A 166 8.95 15.99 10.57
N VAL A 167 8.20 16.98 11.02
CA VAL A 167 6.80 16.79 11.43
C VAL A 167 6.02 16.44 10.17
N GLY A 168 5.65 15.17 10.03
CA GLY A 168 5.14 14.60 8.80
C GLY A 168 3.90 13.72 9.00
N SER A 169 3.74 12.74 8.12
CA SER A 169 2.61 11.81 8.12
C SER A 169 2.48 11.00 9.42
N THR A 170 3.58 10.67 10.09
CA THR A 170 3.56 10.03 11.41
C THR A 170 2.78 10.87 12.43
N ILE A 171 3.08 12.16 12.55
CA ILE A 171 2.36 13.04 13.50
C ILE A 171 0.91 13.24 13.08
N ALA A 172 0.64 13.33 11.76
CA ALA A 172 -0.74 13.42 11.27
C ALA A 172 -1.53 12.14 11.60
N HIS A 173 -0.90 10.96 11.55
CA HIS A 173 -1.45 9.67 11.93
C HIS A 173 -1.80 9.62 13.42
N GLU A 174 -0.87 10.04 14.30
CA GLU A 174 -1.11 10.03 15.75
C GLU A 174 -2.19 11.05 16.18
N ILE A 175 -2.26 12.20 15.50
CA ILE A 175 -3.37 13.12 15.67
C ILE A 175 -4.68 12.49 15.18
N GLY A 176 -4.65 11.70 14.12
CA GLY A 176 -5.77 10.87 13.67
C GLY A 176 -6.29 9.97 14.81
N HIS A 177 -5.41 9.23 15.47
CA HIS A 177 -5.76 8.42 16.64
C HIS A 177 -6.34 9.26 17.79
N SER A 178 -5.78 10.42 18.03
CA SER A 178 -6.32 11.34 19.06
C SER A 178 -7.75 11.78 18.73
N PHE A 179 -8.10 11.98 17.46
CA PHE A 179 -9.46 12.25 17.03
C PHE A 179 -10.37 11.01 17.10
N GLN A 180 -9.88 9.82 16.79
CA GLN A 180 -10.63 8.59 16.98
C GLN A 180 -11.00 8.36 18.45
N TYR A 181 -10.06 8.64 19.36
CA TYR A 181 -10.32 8.65 20.79
C TYR A 181 -11.36 9.73 21.16
N GLN A 182 -11.25 10.93 20.58
CA GLN A 182 -12.16 12.04 20.83
C GLN A 182 -13.60 11.73 20.43
N VAL A 183 -13.82 10.95 19.36
CA VAL A 183 -15.17 10.52 18.95
C VAL A 183 -15.90 9.86 20.12
N TYR A 184 -15.26 8.92 20.80
CA TYR A 184 -15.87 8.26 21.96
C TYR A 184 -16.07 9.21 23.14
N ALA A 185 -15.05 10.00 23.46
CA ALA A 185 -15.10 11.00 24.55
C ALA A 185 -16.26 11.98 24.35
N ASP A 186 -16.50 12.42 23.12
CA ASP A 186 -17.57 13.33 22.76
C ASP A 186 -18.95 12.65 22.84
N LEU A 187 -19.07 11.40 22.40
CA LEU A 187 -20.30 10.62 22.54
C LEU A 187 -20.69 10.42 24.01
N LEU A 188 -19.70 10.17 24.87
CA LEU A 188 -19.89 10.02 26.30
C LEU A 188 -20.32 11.35 26.93
N ALA A 189 -19.63 12.44 26.65
CA ALA A 189 -19.95 13.78 27.16
C ALA A 189 -21.33 14.26 26.74
N ALA A 190 -21.78 13.90 25.51
CA ALA A 190 -23.10 14.22 25.00
C ALA A 190 -24.21 13.27 25.52
N GLY A 191 -23.88 12.29 26.36
CA GLY A 191 -24.82 11.27 26.85
C GLY A 191 -25.36 10.35 25.77
N LYS A 192 -24.66 10.23 24.64
CA LYS A 192 -25.06 9.40 23.48
C LYS A 192 -24.55 7.97 23.56
N THR A 193 -23.66 7.67 24.47
CA THR A 193 -23.18 6.33 24.77
C THR A 193 -23.08 6.13 26.28
N PRO A 194 -23.43 4.95 26.83
CA PRO A 194 -23.13 4.58 28.20
C PRO A 194 -21.63 4.37 28.42
N ASN A 195 -21.21 4.32 29.70
CA ASN A 195 -19.83 4.02 30.09
C ASN A 195 -19.39 2.57 29.76
N ASP A 196 -20.26 1.76 29.18
CA ASP A 196 -20.00 0.36 28.75
C ASP A 196 -19.38 0.26 27.36
N PHE A 197 -19.04 1.40 26.74
CA PHE A 197 -18.47 1.46 25.40
C PHE A 197 -19.38 0.88 24.29
N SER A 198 -20.69 0.93 24.46
CA SER A 198 -21.63 0.37 23.50
C SER A 198 -21.71 1.13 22.16
N ARG A 199 -21.13 2.31 22.04
CA ARG A 199 -21.08 3.12 20.80
C ARG A 199 -19.68 3.60 20.47
N GLY A 200 -19.44 3.76 19.17
CA GLY A 200 -18.16 4.14 18.61
C GLY A 200 -17.13 3.01 18.62
N PHE A 201 -16.14 3.07 17.77
CA PHE A 201 -15.12 2.02 17.72
C PHE A 201 -14.05 2.16 18.80
N ARG A 202 -13.84 3.28 19.39
CA ARG A 202 -12.78 3.63 20.32
C ARG A 202 -11.43 2.94 19.98
N TYR A 203 -11.14 1.79 20.58
CA TYR A 203 -10.01 0.94 20.24
C TYR A 203 -10.52 -0.48 20.00
N GLY A 204 -10.37 -0.96 18.76
CA GLY A 204 -11.05 -2.17 18.32
C GLY A 204 -12.58 -2.00 18.21
N TYR A 205 -13.28 -3.04 17.83
CA TYR A 205 -14.73 -3.01 17.58
C TYR A 205 -15.48 -4.13 18.32
N GLY A 206 -15.04 -4.50 19.44
CA GLY A 206 -15.67 -5.53 20.29
C GLY A 206 -14.84 -6.80 20.35
N GLY A 207 -14.97 -7.53 21.47
CA GLY A 207 -14.16 -8.71 21.74
C GLY A 207 -12.69 -8.46 21.49
N ASP A 208 -12.08 -9.39 20.80
CA ASP A 208 -10.67 -9.32 20.38
C ASP A 208 -10.50 -8.70 18.99
N GLY A 209 -11.38 -7.80 18.57
CA GLY A 209 -11.40 -7.18 17.23
C GLY A 209 -10.17 -6.38 16.81
N GLY A 210 -9.18 -6.29 17.69
CA GLY A 210 -7.89 -5.68 17.40
C GLY A 210 -7.93 -4.20 17.02
N ASN A 211 -6.83 -3.71 16.49
CA ASN A 211 -6.68 -2.29 16.12
C ASN A 211 -6.64 -2.03 14.61
N GLY A 212 -7.00 -3.00 13.78
CA GLY A 212 -6.87 -2.88 12.33
C GLY A 212 -7.58 -1.65 11.76
N PHE A 213 -8.86 -1.46 12.08
CA PHE A 213 -9.60 -0.30 11.58
C PHE A 213 -9.16 1.03 12.23
N TRP A 214 -8.65 0.98 13.44
CA TRP A 214 -8.01 2.11 14.12
C TRP A 214 -6.81 2.60 13.30
N GLU A 215 -5.91 1.71 12.92
CA GLU A 215 -4.70 2.01 12.16
C GLU A 215 -4.99 2.42 10.70
N GLN A 216 -5.88 1.69 10.00
CA GLN A 216 -6.29 2.02 8.63
C GLN A 216 -6.87 3.43 8.54
N THR A 217 -7.71 3.79 9.51
CA THR A 217 -8.34 5.11 9.54
C THR A 217 -7.30 6.19 9.79
N ALA A 218 -6.37 6.00 10.72
CA ALA A 218 -5.32 6.99 11.00
C ALA A 218 -4.38 7.18 9.80
N GLN A 219 -4.05 6.09 9.07
CA GLN A 219 -3.32 6.19 7.81
C GLN A 219 -4.08 7.02 6.77
N TRP A 220 -5.36 6.73 6.56
CA TRP A 220 -6.19 7.50 5.65
C TRP A 220 -6.32 8.97 6.07
N GLN A 221 -6.47 9.27 7.37
CA GLN A 221 -6.47 10.63 7.90
C GLN A 221 -5.16 11.35 7.61
N SER A 222 -4.02 10.69 7.81
CA SER A 222 -2.70 11.28 7.55
C SER A 222 -2.49 11.60 6.07
N PHE A 223 -2.97 10.73 5.17
CA PHE A 223 -2.86 10.90 3.73
C PHE A 223 -3.75 12.02 3.17
N GLN A 224 -4.68 12.53 3.94
CA GLN A 224 -5.38 13.76 3.58
C GLN A 224 -4.45 14.99 3.57
N SER A 225 -3.36 14.94 4.33
CA SER A 225 -2.29 15.95 4.34
C SER A 225 -1.10 15.56 3.46
N TYR A 226 -0.85 14.26 3.32
CA TYR A 226 0.31 13.70 2.60
C TYR A 226 -0.14 12.74 1.47
N PRO A 227 -0.91 13.22 0.47
CA PRO A 227 -1.54 12.36 -0.52
C PRO A 227 -0.56 11.63 -1.46
N ALA A 228 0.69 12.02 -1.54
CA ALA A 228 1.72 11.29 -2.30
C ALA A 228 2.01 9.92 -1.65
N GLU A 229 2.00 9.86 -0.32
CA GLU A 229 2.34 8.66 0.44
C GLU A 229 1.33 7.51 0.31
N VAL A 230 0.14 7.76 -0.24
CA VAL A 230 -0.86 6.72 -0.56
C VAL A 230 -0.24 5.58 -1.37
N PHE A 231 0.64 5.90 -2.33
CA PHE A 231 1.28 4.94 -3.23
C PHE A 231 2.80 4.82 -3.03
N GLU A 232 3.42 5.80 -2.38
CA GLU A 232 4.87 5.84 -2.19
C GLU A 232 5.32 5.23 -0.85
N SER A 233 4.40 5.07 0.10
CA SER A 233 4.70 4.43 1.37
C SER A 233 4.88 2.92 1.24
N TYR A 234 5.63 2.32 2.16
CA TYR A 234 5.76 0.86 2.26
C TYR A 234 4.40 0.15 2.38
N ASN A 235 3.41 0.79 3.00
CA ASN A 235 2.08 0.22 3.20
C ASN A 235 1.34 -0.07 1.88
N PHE A 236 1.67 0.64 0.79
CA PHE A 236 1.13 0.31 -0.52
C PHE A 236 1.53 -1.10 -0.98
N ASN A 237 2.80 -1.47 -0.81
CA ASN A 237 3.27 -2.82 -1.14
C ASN A 237 2.61 -3.87 -0.23
N VAL A 238 2.48 -3.58 1.07
CA VAL A 238 1.77 -4.46 2.00
C VAL A 238 0.32 -4.68 1.55
N TYR A 239 -0.38 -3.63 1.11
CA TYR A 239 -1.74 -3.78 0.58
C TYR A 239 -1.78 -4.65 -0.68
N THR A 240 -0.94 -4.36 -1.66
CA THR A 240 -0.95 -5.10 -2.92
C THR A 240 -0.59 -6.57 -2.75
N ASP A 241 0.28 -6.90 -1.79
CA ASP A 241 0.64 -8.28 -1.47
C ASP A 241 -0.47 -9.02 -0.69
N ASN A 242 -1.35 -8.30 0.00
CA ASN A 242 -2.39 -8.86 0.86
C ASN A 242 -3.82 -8.55 0.41
N ALA A 243 -4.05 -8.05 -0.80
CA ALA A 243 -5.37 -7.70 -1.32
C ALA A 243 -6.38 -8.88 -1.31
N HIS A 244 -5.90 -10.10 -1.27
CA HIS A 244 -6.70 -11.31 -1.15
C HIS A 244 -7.25 -11.58 0.26
N ARG A 245 -6.80 -10.85 1.29
CA ARG A 245 -7.22 -11.03 2.68
C ARG A 245 -8.43 -10.16 3.02
N HIS A 246 -9.09 -10.49 4.13
CA HIS A 246 -10.18 -9.67 4.67
C HIS A 246 -9.69 -8.24 4.95
N ILE A 247 -10.54 -7.21 4.69
CA ILE A 247 -10.13 -5.80 4.88
C ILE A 247 -9.74 -5.44 6.32
N CYS A 248 -10.19 -6.22 7.31
CA CYS A 248 -9.82 -6.06 8.71
C CYS A 248 -8.72 -7.01 9.15
N HIS A 249 -8.04 -7.70 8.24
CA HIS A 249 -6.98 -8.64 8.57
C HIS A 249 -5.76 -7.93 9.19
N GLU A 250 -5.16 -8.52 10.23
CA GLU A 250 -4.06 -7.94 11.00
C GLU A 250 -2.81 -7.65 10.17
N TRP A 251 -2.54 -8.43 9.13
CA TRP A 251 -1.40 -8.23 8.23
C TRP A 251 -1.44 -6.92 7.46
N GLN A 252 -2.62 -6.39 7.20
CA GLN A 252 -2.79 -5.15 6.46
C GLN A 252 -3.41 -4.02 7.28
N ARG A 253 -3.28 -4.07 8.61
CA ARG A 253 -3.83 -3.05 9.53
C ARG A 253 -3.42 -1.61 9.20
N TYR A 254 -2.21 -1.39 8.69
CA TYR A 254 -1.74 -0.08 8.23
C TYR A 254 -1.93 0.15 6.73
N ALA A 255 -2.41 -0.83 5.99
CA ALA A 255 -2.38 -0.84 4.53
C ALA A 255 -3.77 -0.83 3.88
N SER A 256 -4.80 -1.35 4.56
CA SER A 256 -6.15 -1.51 4.01
C SER A 256 -6.98 -0.21 3.98
N TYR A 257 -6.32 0.94 3.86
CA TYR A 257 -6.97 2.27 3.83
C TYR A 257 -7.67 2.58 2.49
N PHE A 258 -7.50 1.80 1.45
CA PHE A 258 -8.13 2.04 0.15
C PHE A 258 -9.66 1.92 0.22
N ILE A 259 -10.20 1.11 1.14
CA ILE A 259 -11.64 1.03 1.34
C ILE A 259 -12.22 2.36 1.86
N HIS A 260 -11.45 3.15 2.63
CA HIS A 260 -11.86 4.47 3.09
C HIS A 260 -12.02 5.46 1.93
N TYR A 261 -11.13 5.38 0.92
CA TYR A 261 -11.26 6.17 -0.31
C TYR A 261 -12.50 5.76 -1.11
N TYR A 262 -12.79 4.46 -1.20
CA TYR A 262 -13.99 3.98 -1.89
C TYR A 262 -15.27 4.42 -1.19
N TRP A 263 -15.36 4.26 0.13
CA TRP A 263 -16.53 4.71 0.87
C TRP A 263 -16.68 6.24 0.86
N SER A 264 -15.58 6.98 0.88
CA SER A 264 -15.59 8.44 0.75
C SER A 264 -16.05 8.90 -0.64
N ASP A 265 -15.65 8.20 -1.70
CA ASP A 265 -16.08 8.49 -3.07
C ASP A 265 -17.60 8.29 -3.25
N ARG A 266 -18.17 7.31 -2.56
CA ARG A 266 -19.61 7.00 -2.61
C ARG A 266 -20.49 7.89 -1.74
N HIS A 267 -20.03 8.23 -0.56
CA HIS A 267 -20.88 8.82 0.49
C HIS A 267 -20.44 10.20 0.94
N GLY A 268 -19.33 10.71 0.43
CA GLY A 268 -18.70 11.95 0.87
C GLY A 268 -17.54 11.71 1.83
N VAL A 269 -16.60 12.64 1.83
CA VAL A 269 -15.33 12.52 2.58
C VAL A 269 -15.51 12.47 4.11
N ASP A 270 -16.62 12.97 4.62
CA ASP A 270 -16.99 12.96 6.03
C ASP A 270 -17.66 11.65 6.49
N PHE A 271 -17.91 10.73 5.56
CA PHE A 271 -18.58 9.46 5.86
C PHE A 271 -17.81 8.61 6.87
N ILE A 272 -16.49 8.58 6.79
CA ILE A 272 -15.67 7.78 7.73
C ILE A 272 -15.80 8.32 9.15
N GLY A 273 -15.74 9.63 9.35
CA GLY A 273 -16.00 10.26 10.65
C GLY A 273 -17.41 9.94 11.18
N LYS A 274 -18.41 9.93 10.28
CA LYS A 274 -19.77 9.52 10.61
C LYS A 274 -19.84 8.04 11.02
N LEU A 275 -19.17 7.14 10.29
CA LEU A 275 -19.08 5.72 10.62
C LEU A 275 -18.52 5.51 12.03
N TRP A 276 -17.45 6.21 12.39
CA TRP A 276 -16.86 6.18 13.73
C TRP A 276 -17.83 6.62 14.82
N ARG A 277 -18.63 7.67 14.57
CA ARG A 277 -19.60 8.19 15.57
C ARG A 277 -20.86 7.32 15.71
N GLU A 278 -21.27 6.64 14.64
CA GLU A 278 -22.54 5.90 14.60
C GLU A 278 -22.39 4.38 14.78
N ALA A 279 -21.15 3.87 14.84
CA ALA A 279 -20.91 2.46 15.12
C ALA A 279 -21.50 2.02 16.46
N VAL A 280 -22.00 0.80 16.52
CA VAL A 280 -22.62 0.19 17.72
C VAL A 280 -21.92 -1.13 18.00
N ARG A 281 -21.30 -1.26 19.19
CA ARG A 281 -20.63 -2.51 19.54
C ARG A 281 -21.62 -3.65 19.70
N PRO A 282 -21.25 -4.90 19.32
CA PRO A 282 -19.91 -5.36 18.88
C PRO A 282 -19.68 -5.31 17.35
N GLU A 283 -20.44 -4.51 16.61
CA GLU A 283 -20.28 -4.41 15.15
C GLU A 283 -18.81 -4.13 14.76
N ASP A 284 -18.34 -4.85 13.75
CA ASP A 284 -17.14 -4.48 13.06
C ASP A 284 -17.41 -3.33 12.04
N PRO A 285 -16.38 -2.75 11.41
CA PRO A 285 -16.57 -1.66 10.44
C PRO A 285 -17.46 -2.02 9.25
N VAL A 286 -17.45 -3.27 8.81
CA VAL A 286 -18.26 -3.75 7.67
C VAL A 286 -19.72 -3.90 8.08
N GLU A 287 -19.99 -4.46 9.27
CA GLU A 287 -21.34 -4.57 9.83
C GLU A 287 -21.94 -3.18 10.07
N ALA A 288 -21.15 -2.25 10.63
CA ALA A 288 -21.59 -0.87 10.82
C ALA A 288 -21.89 -0.19 9.48
N TYR A 289 -21.05 -0.38 8.47
CA TYR A 289 -21.27 0.10 7.11
C TYR A 289 -22.58 -0.43 6.51
N MET A 290 -22.79 -1.75 6.61
CA MET A 290 -24.03 -2.40 6.15
C MET A 290 -25.27 -1.81 6.82
N ARG A 291 -25.28 -1.71 8.14
CA ARG A 291 -26.40 -1.17 8.90
C ARG A 291 -26.68 0.28 8.54
N MET A 292 -25.66 1.13 8.48
CA MET A 292 -25.83 2.55 8.20
C MET A 292 -26.36 2.82 6.79
N ASN A 293 -26.03 1.96 5.84
CA ASN A 293 -26.47 2.07 4.45
C ASN A 293 -27.64 1.12 4.11
N ASN A 294 -28.17 0.41 5.11
CA ASN A 294 -29.28 -0.56 4.94
C ASN A 294 -28.98 -1.61 3.85
N LEU A 295 -27.77 -2.14 3.84
CA LEU A 295 -27.32 -3.14 2.88
C LEU A 295 -27.56 -4.56 3.35
N THR A 296 -28.03 -5.41 2.45
CA THR A 296 -27.95 -6.85 2.61
C THR A 296 -26.51 -7.33 2.33
N VAL A 297 -26.13 -8.53 2.79
CA VAL A 297 -24.83 -9.12 2.47
C VAL A 297 -24.59 -9.21 0.96
N LYS A 298 -25.64 -9.54 0.19
CA LYS A 298 -25.55 -9.53 -1.28
C LYS A 298 -25.15 -8.16 -1.82
N GLN A 299 -25.77 -7.09 -1.36
CA GLN A 299 -25.48 -5.72 -1.80
C GLN A 299 -24.10 -5.28 -1.35
N LEU A 300 -23.67 -5.63 -0.11
CA LEU A 300 -22.30 -5.44 0.33
C LEU A 300 -21.31 -6.09 -0.63
N ASN A 301 -21.52 -7.37 -0.95
CA ASN A 301 -20.63 -8.12 -1.86
C ASN A 301 -20.57 -7.50 -3.25
N ASP A 302 -21.70 -7.01 -3.78
CA ASP A 302 -21.75 -6.33 -5.06
C ASP A 302 -20.95 -5.01 -5.02
N GLU A 303 -21.02 -4.26 -3.91
CA GLU A 303 -20.23 -3.04 -3.70
C GLU A 303 -18.74 -3.33 -3.46
N MET A 304 -18.40 -4.36 -2.71
CA MET A 304 -17.01 -4.76 -2.51
C MET A 304 -16.35 -5.23 -3.82
N TYR A 305 -17.13 -5.84 -4.72
CA TYR A 305 -16.65 -6.16 -6.06
C TYR A 305 -16.45 -4.90 -6.92
N ASP A 306 -17.36 -3.93 -6.87
CA ASP A 306 -17.17 -2.63 -7.53
C ASP A 306 -15.89 -1.95 -7.01
N ALA A 307 -15.65 -1.98 -5.69
CA ALA A 307 -14.41 -1.48 -5.09
C ALA A 307 -13.18 -2.22 -5.64
N ALA A 308 -13.19 -3.56 -5.62
CA ALA A 308 -12.09 -4.39 -6.10
C ALA A 308 -11.74 -4.09 -7.56
N THR A 309 -12.74 -3.95 -8.44
CA THR A 309 -12.53 -3.61 -9.86
C THR A 309 -11.95 -2.20 -10.05
N ARG A 310 -12.38 -1.22 -9.24
CA ARG A 310 -11.82 0.14 -9.27
C ARG A 310 -10.39 0.19 -8.74
N PHE A 311 -10.06 -0.62 -7.73
CA PHE A 311 -8.70 -0.71 -7.20
C PHE A 311 -7.70 -1.31 -8.19
N VAL A 312 -8.13 -2.05 -9.21
CA VAL A 312 -7.24 -2.49 -10.31
C VAL A 312 -6.52 -1.30 -10.94
N THR A 313 -7.23 -0.21 -11.16
CA THR A 313 -6.73 0.99 -11.84
C THR A 313 -6.80 2.24 -10.98
N TRP A 314 -7.08 2.09 -9.68
CA TRP A 314 -7.25 3.19 -8.71
C TRP A 314 -8.28 4.23 -9.17
N ASP A 315 -9.41 3.74 -9.74
CA ASP A 315 -10.46 4.58 -10.33
C ASP A 315 -11.38 5.19 -9.27
N LEU A 316 -10.81 6.02 -8.43
CA LEU A 316 -11.47 6.79 -7.37
C LEU A 316 -11.03 8.24 -7.45
N GLY A 317 -11.97 9.17 -7.41
CA GLY A 317 -11.74 10.58 -7.71
C GLY A 317 -10.53 11.19 -7.06
N GLU A 318 -10.33 10.94 -5.77
CA GLU A 318 -9.25 11.56 -4.99
C GLU A 318 -7.85 11.02 -5.36
N ILE A 319 -7.72 9.72 -5.67
CA ILE A 319 -6.43 9.04 -5.88
C ILE A 319 -6.14 8.65 -7.35
N ARG A 320 -7.11 8.82 -8.25
CA ARG A 320 -7.04 8.35 -9.65
C ARG A 320 -5.80 8.80 -10.40
N THR A 321 -5.47 10.08 -10.31
CA THR A 321 -4.33 10.65 -11.04
C THR A 321 -3.01 10.11 -10.49
N ARG A 322 -2.86 10.07 -9.16
CA ARG A 322 -1.65 9.56 -8.51
C ARG A 322 -1.48 8.05 -8.71
N GLY A 323 -2.58 7.30 -8.70
CA GLY A 323 -2.59 5.86 -8.91
C GLY A 323 -2.26 5.39 -10.32
N SER A 324 -2.20 6.29 -11.31
CA SER A 324 -2.02 5.92 -12.72
C SER A 324 -0.74 5.11 -13.01
N SER A 325 0.33 5.31 -12.24
CA SER A 325 1.60 4.57 -12.36
C SER A 325 1.60 3.23 -11.59
N TYR A 326 0.54 2.94 -10.84
CA TYR A 326 0.48 1.80 -9.92
C TYR A 326 -0.61 0.78 -10.28
N ILE A 327 -1.10 0.83 -11.51
CA ILE A 327 -2.21 0.02 -12.02
C ILE A 327 -1.84 -1.48 -12.02
N GLY A 328 -2.75 -2.33 -11.51
CA GLY A 328 -2.64 -3.78 -11.55
C GLY A 328 -1.43 -4.35 -10.80
N LYS A 329 -1.11 -3.78 -9.65
CA LYS A 329 0.04 -4.20 -8.82
C LYS A 329 -0.32 -5.26 -7.77
N GLN A 330 -1.59 -5.59 -7.59
CA GLN A 330 -2.03 -6.59 -6.62
C GLN A 330 -1.44 -7.95 -6.97
N SER A 331 -0.87 -8.62 -5.96
CA SER A 331 -0.28 -9.95 -6.12
C SER A 331 -1.37 -11.02 -6.30
N TRP A 332 -1.03 -12.04 -7.05
CA TRP A 332 -1.89 -13.17 -7.33
C TRP A 332 -1.05 -14.41 -7.60
N GLN A 333 -1.61 -15.57 -7.38
CA GLN A 333 -0.96 -16.84 -7.75
C GLN A 333 -1.99 -17.91 -8.10
N LEU A 334 -1.77 -18.56 -9.23
CA LEU A 334 -2.56 -19.69 -9.71
C LEU A 334 -1.62 -20.84 -10.06
N HIS A 335 -2.06 -22.06 -9.83
CA HIS A 335 -1.34 -23.27 -10.23
C HIS A 335 -2.09 -24.00 -11.34
N PRO A 336 -1.38 -24.54 -12.35
CA PRO A 336 -2.00 -25.40 -13.36
C PRO A 336 -2.72 -26.58 -12.70
N HIS A 337 -3.90 -26.94 -13.21
CA HIS A 337 -4.66 -28.08 -12.75
C HIS A 337 -4.57 -29.23 -13.71
N ALA A 338 -4.54 -30.48 -13.22
CA ALA A 338 -4.37 -31.68 -14.03
C ALA A 338 -5.48 -31.90 -15.08
N GLU A 339 -6.69 -31.41 -14.79
CA GLU A 339 -7.85 -31.47 -15.68
C GLU A 339 -7.94 -30.26 -16.64
N GLY A 340 -6.91 -29.43 -16.69
CA GLY A 340 -6.87 -28.19 -17.45
C GLY A 340 -7.27 -26.98 -16.64
N GLY A 341 -6.86 -25.79 -17.12
CA GLY A 341 -7.06 -24.52 -16.40
C GLY A 341 -6.17 -24.37 -15.17
N TYR A 342 -6.61 -23.55 -14.22
CA TYR A 342 -5.82 -23.12 -13.09
C TYR A 342 -6.65 -23.15 -11.80
N GLN A 343 -6.00 -23.44 -10.69
CA GLN A 343 -6.56 -23.38 -9.36
C GLN A 343 -5.81 -22.32 -8.53
N VAL A 344 -6.53 -21.52 -7.74
CA VAL A 344 -5.92 -20.48 -6.90
C VAL A 344 -4.95 -21.09 -5.89
N ALA A 345 -3.80 -20.43 -5.67
CA ALA A 345 -2.85 -20.87 -4.65
C ALA A 345 -3.40 -20.61 -3.23
N TYR A 346 -3.01 -21.44 -2.27
CA TYR A 346 -3.43 -21.30 -0.88
C TYR A 346 -3.17 -19.89 -0.33
N ASN A 347 -1.94 -19.41 -0.49
CA ASN A 347 -1.50 -18.12 0.05
C ASN A 347 -2.05 -16.88 -0.71
N HIS A 348 -2.84 -17.10 -1.76
CA HIS A 348 -3.54 -16.05 -2.51
C HIS A 348 -5.03 -16.34 -2.65
N CYS A 349 -5.54 -17.33 -1.92
CA CYS A 349 -6.96 -17.63 -1.91
C CYS A 349 -7.74 -16.46 -1.29
N PRO A 350 -8.75 -15.88 -1.98
CA PRO A 350 -9.45 -14.73 -1.44
C PRO A 350 -10.26 -15.12 -0.21
N GLY A 351 -10.08 -14.35 0.86
CA GLY A 351 -10.96 -14.32 2.03
C GLY A 351 -12.23 -13.51 1.76
N THR A 352 -13.11 -13.40 2.73
CA THR A 352 -14.26 -12.48 2.67
C THR A 352 -13.76 -11.06 2.45
N THR A 353 -14.33 -10.33 1.49
CA THR A 353 -13.91 -9.00 1.02
C THR A 353 -12.54 -8.94 0.34
N GLY A 354 -11.76 -10.02 0.40
CA GLY A 354 -10.47 -10.13 -0.30
C GLY A 354 -10.63 -10.47 -1.79
N TYR A 355 -9.68 -10.07 -2.62
CA TYR A 355 -9.80 -10.23 -4.07
C TYR A 355 -8.46 -10.50 -4.75
N ASN A 356 -8.53 -11.12 -5.94
CA ASN A 356 -7.39 -11.31 -6.84
C ASN A 356 -7.56 -10.45 -8.09
N VAL A 357 -6.44 -9.95 -8.63
CA VAL A 357 -6.35 -9.23 -9.90
C VAL A 357 -5.42 -10.00 -10.81
N ILE A 358 -5.99 -10.77 -11.74
CA ILE A 358 -5.28 -11.72 -12.58
C ILE A 358 -5.04 -11.11 -13.95
N PRO A 359 -3.81 -10.75 -14.31
CA PRO A 359 -3.51 -10.16 -15.61
C PRO A 359 -3.60 -11.20 -16.73
N LEU A 360 -4.17 -10.78 -17.85
CA LEU A 360 -4.43 -11.64 -19.01
C LEU A 360 -3.71 -11.16 -20.26
N ASN A 361 -3.44 -12.09 -21.18
CA ASN A 361 -3.08 -11.78 -22.55
C ASN A 361 -4.20 -11.00 -23.23
N ILE A 362 -3.84 -10.07 -24.11
CA ILE A 362 -4.79 -9.22 -24.84
C ILE A 362 -4.92 -9.71 -26.27
N PRO A 363 -5.99 -10.42 -26.62
CA PRO A 363 -6.27 -10.80 -28.01
C PRO A 363 -6.61 -9.60 -28.89
N ALA A 364 -6.76 -9.84 -30.18
CA ALA A 364 -7.15 -8.81 -31.13
C ALA A 364 -8.46 -8.12 -30.70
N ALA A 365 -8.55 -6.81 -30.95
CA ALA A 365 -9.76 -6.05 -30.68
C ALA A 365 -10.98 -6.70 -31.37
N GLY A 366 -12.11 -6.73 -30.66
CA GLY A 366 -13.33 -7.39 -31.15
C GLY A 366 -13.39 -8.91 -30.89
N THR A 367 -12.33 -9.53 -30.32
CA THR A 367 -12.39 -10.91 -29.88
C THR A 367 -13.28 -11.03 -28.64
N ILE A 368 -14.17 -12.02 -28.62
CA ILE A 368 -14.91 -12.40 -27.42
C ILE A 368 -14.07 -13.42 -26.65
N ILE A 369 -13.61 -13.03 -25.47
CA ILE A 369 -12.92 -13.91 -24.53
C ILE A 369 -13.90 -14.43 -23.48
N ALA A 370 -13.57 -15.58 -22.88
CA ALA A 370 -14.38 -16.15 -21.81
C ALA A 370 -13.51 -16.75 -20.70
N VAL A 371 -14.04 -16.74 -19.49
CA VAL A 371 -13.51 -17.48 -18.33
C VAL A 371 -14.62 -18.36 -17.79
N THR A 372 -14.41 -19.67 -17.81
CA THR A 372 -15.24 -20.62 -17.06
C THR A 372 -14.72 -20.63 -15.64
N PHE A 373 -15.62 -20.31 -14.70
CA PHE A 373 -15.36 -20.21 -13.27
C PHE A 373 -16.00 -21.40 -12.55
N GLU A 374 -15.24 -22.01 -11.63
CA GLU A 374 -15.72 -23.05 -10.72
C GLU A 374 -15.36 -22.65 -9.28
N GLY A 375 -16.37 -22.40 -8.44
CA GLY A 375 -16.18 -22.19 -7.00
C GLY A 375 -16.00 -23.54 -6.29
N LEU A 376 -14.84 -23.74 -5.67
CA LEU A 376 -14.52 -24.96 -4.95
C LEU A 376 -15.17 -24.94 -3.56
N THR A 377 -15.32 -26.11 -2.96
CA THR A 377 -15.78 -26.22 -1.57
C THR A 377 -14.65 -25.84 -0.62
N PRO A 378 -14.89 -25.01 0.42
CA PRO A 378 -13.91 -24.79 1.49
C PRO A 378 -13.40 -26.11 2.04
N GLY A 379 -12.10 -26.21 2.35
CA GLY A 379 -11.46 -27.46 2.75
C GLY A 379 -11.09 -28.40 1.59
N SER A 380 -11.30 -28.00 0.33
CA SER A 380 -10.84 -28.77 -0.84
C SER A 380 -9.32 -28.93 -0.85
N PRO A 381 -8.79 -30.02 -1.49
CA PRO A 381 -7.35 -30.18 -1.68
C PRO A 381 -6.75 -29.02 -2.49
N LEU A 382 -5.50 -28.68 -2.19
CA LEU A 382 -4.71 -27.76 -3.00
C LEU A 382 -4.35 -28.39 -4.34
N ALA A 383 -3.97 -27.57 -5.32
CA ALA A 383 -3.35 -28.07 -6.54
C ALA A 383 -2.05 -28.81 -6.18
N SER A 384 -1.71 -29.87 -6.95
CA SER A 384 -0.53 -30.72 -6.66
C SER A 384 0.80 -29.95 -6.66
N ALA A 385 0.86 -28.82 -7.37
CA ALA A 385 2.03 -27.95 -7.45
C ALA A 385 2.05 -26.87 -6.33
N ASP A 386 1.01 -26.78 -5.50
CA ASP A 386 0.93 -25.81 -4.43
C ASP A 386 1.72 -26.26 -3.21
N ALA A 387 2.50 -25.36 -2.65
CA ALA A 387 3.25 -25.54 -1.41
C ALA A 387 2.64 -24.68 -0.28
N GLY A 388 1.33 -24.84 -0.04
CA GLY A 388 0.57 -24.05 0.91
C GLY A 388 1.22 -23.98 2.29
N LEU A 389 1.40 -22.77 2.79
CA LEU A 389 1.97 -22.47 4.10
C LEU A 389 1.04 -21.52 4.85
N ALA A 390 0.65 -21.87 6.05
CA ALA A 390 -0.12 -21.01 6.95
C ALA A 390 0.72 -20.58 8.15
N LEU A 391 0.48 -19.39 8.67
CA LEU A 391 0.98 -18.99 9.98
C LEU A 391 0.04 -19.50 11.07
N LYS A 392 0.62 -19.94 12.17
CA LYS A 392 -0.05 -20.26 13.42
C LYS A 392 0.78 -19.66 14.56
N GLY A 393 0.43 -18.45 14.94
CA GLY A 393 1.32 -17.62 15.75
C GLY A 393 2.63 -17.37 15.01
N GLU A 394 3.77 -17.63 15.61
CA GLU A 394 5.09 -17.44 14.99
C GLU A 394 5.53 -18.61 14.07
N GLN A 395 4.75 -19.69 13.98
CA GLN A 395 5.14 -20.90 13.25
C GLN A 395 4.50 -20.96 11.87
N ARG A 396 5.30 -21.30 10.85
CA ARG A 396 4.79 -21.66 9.52
C ARG A 396 4.50 -23.15 9.47
N VAL A 397 3.25 -23.50 9.17
CA VAL A 397 2.81 -24.90 9.05
C VAL A 397 2.44 -25.20 7.60
N LYS A 398 2.84 -26.38 7.14
CA LYS A 398 2.46 -26.86 5.80
C LYS A 398 0.99 -27.29 5.81
N VAL A 399 0.25 -26.90 4.78
CA VAL A 399 -1.14 -27.27 4.58
C VAL A 399 -1.30 -27.97 3.22
N GLU A 400 -2.26 -28.88 3.13
CA GLU A 400 -2.58 -29.64 1.93
C GLU A 400 -4.00 -29.34 1.42
N ARG A 401 -4.73 -28.51 2.15
CA ARG A 401 -6.12 -28.12 1.87
C ARG A 401 -6.31 -26.65 2.19
N TYR A 402 -7.28 -26.04 1.50
CA TYR A 402 -7.78 -24.73 1.92
C TYR A 402 -8.41 -24.83 3.29
N ASN A 403 -8.49 -23.69 3.98
CA ASN A 403 -9.17 -23.60 5.27
C ASN A 403 -10.62 -24.04 5.15
N THR A 404 -11.15 -24.62 6.23
CA THR A 404 -12.54 -25.04 6.29
C THR A 404 -13.39 -23.85 6.74
N SER A 405 -14.23 -23.36 5.84
CA SER A 405 -15.26 -22.35 6.11
C SER A 405 -16.64 -22.97 5.94
N ASP A 406 -17.70 -22.22 6.31
CA ASP A 406 -19.06 -22.67 6.08
C ASP A 406 -19.35 -22.83 4.57
N ALA A 407 -19.34 -24.07 4.11
CA ALA A 407 -19.54 -24.40 2.71
C ALA A 407 -20.91 -23.95 2.15
N ALA A 408 -21.92 -23.81 3.01
CA ALA A 408 -23.24 -23.33 2.61
C ALA A 408 -23.26 -21.83 2.33
N SER A 409 -22.35 -21.09 2.92
CA SER A 409 -22.21 -19.65 2.69
C SER A 409 -21.26 -19.29 1.54
N ALA A 410 -20.56 -20.26 0.94
CA ALA A 410 -19.58 -20.02 -0.12
C ALA A 410 -20.16 -19.18 -1.28
N GLY A 411 -19.42 -18.16 -1.67
CA GLY A 411 -19.84 -17.26 -2.73
C GLY A 411 -18.70 -16.43 -3.28
N TRP A 412 -18.89 -15.93 -4.49
CA TRP A 412 -17.89 -15.17 -5.24
C TRP A 412 -18.55 -14.04 -6.02
N ARG A 413 -17.73 -13.05 -6.44
CA ARG A 413 -18.01 -12.13 -7.53
C ARG A 413 -16.83 -12.12 -8.47
N TYR A 414 -17.06 -12.15 -9.78
CA TYR A 414 -15.99 -12.17 -10.74
C TYR A 414 -16.37 -11.54 -12.08
N GLY A 415 -15.36 -11.12 -12.85
CA GLY A 415 -15.50 -10.50 -14.16
C GLY A 415 -14.24 -9.82 -14.63
N PHE A 416 -14.33 -9.08 -15.72
CA PHE A 416 -13.19 -8.49 -16.41
C PHE A 416 -13.06 -6.99 -16.11
N VAL A 417 -11.80 -6.52 -16.15
CA VAL A 417 -11.44 -5.11 -16.18
C VAL A 417 -10.45 -4.89 -17.32
N ALA A 418 -10.72 -3.90 -18.17
CA ALA A 418 -9.79 -3.50 -19.22
C ALA A 418 -9.41 -2.01 -19.08
N PHE A 419 -8.18 -1.71 -19.48
CA PHE A 419 -7.65 -0.36 -19.55
C PHE A 419 -7.13 -0.10 -20.97
N THR A 420 -7.54 1.02 -21.56
CA THR A 420 -7.16 1.37 -22.93
C THR A 420 -5.98 2.35 -22.97
N LYS A 421 -5.28 2.43 -24.11
CA LYS A 421 -4.22 3.42 -24.34
C LYS A 421 -4.70 4.88 -24.19
N GLY A 422 -6.01 5.11 -24.32
CA GLY A 422 -6.63 6.42 -24.06
C GLY A 422 -6.94 6.69 -22.60
N GLY A 423 -6.63 5.75 -21.68
CA GLY A 423 -6.90 5.88 -20.25
C GLY A 423 -8.34 5.56 -19.85
N GLU A 424 -9.15 5.01 -20.76
CA GLU A 424 -10.50 4.54 -20.46
C GLU A 424 -10.45 3.24 -19.65
N ARG A 425 -11.34 3.10 -18.69
CA ARG A 425 -11.53 1.94 -17.83
C ARG A 425 -12.85 1.28 -18.18
N ILE A 426 -12.80 0.02 -18.55
CA ILE A 426 -13.98 -0.73 -19.02
C ILE A 426 -14.18 -1.91 -18.08
N TYR A 427 -15.35 -1.94 -17.47
CA TYR A 427 -15.74 -2.97 -16.51
C TYR A 427 -16.68 -3.96 -17.20
N GLY A 428 -16.33 -5.25 -17.19
CA GLY A 428 -17.18 -6.33 -17.66
C GLY A 428 -18.37 -6.57 -16.73
N ALA A 429 -19.37 -7.30 -17.22
CA ALA A 429 -20.50 -7.69 -16.38
C ALA A 429 -20.04 -8.57 -15.22
N MET A 430 -20.44 -8.19 -13.99
CA MET A 430 -20.21 -8.99 -12.78
C MET A 430 -21.00 -10.29 -12.85
N GLN A 431 -20.33 -11.39 -12.51
CA GLN A 431 -20.94 -12.71 -12.34
C GLN A 431 -20.91 -13.11 -10.86
N SER A 432 -21.82 -13.99 -10.45
CA SER A 432 -21.93 -14.46 -9.06
C SER A 432 -22.25 -15.96 -8.93
N ASP A 433 -22.37 -16.66 -10.02
CA ASP A 433 -22.68 -18.10 -10.00
C ASP A 433 -21.47 -18.90 -9.50
N ARG A 434 -21.73 -19.92 -8.69
CA ARG A 434 -20.67 -20.81 -8.22
C ARG A 434 -19.94 -21.52 -9.39
N ASN A 435 -20.71 -21.90 -10.40
CA ASN A 435 -20.20 -22.46 -11.64
C ASN A 435 -20.80 -21.65 -12.80
N GLY A 436 -20.00 -20.85 -13.46
CA GLY A 436 -20.50 -19.94 -14.47
C GLY A 436 -19.43 -19.55 -15.50
N THR A 437 -19.84 -18.79 -16.48
CA THR A 437 -18.93 -18.26 -17.51
C THR A 437 -19.08 -16.76 -17.61
N ALA A 438 -17.99 -16.05 -17.40
CA ALA A 438 -17.90 -14.63 -17.71
C ALA A 438 -17.39 -14.46 -19.14
N THR A 439 -17.99 -13.57 -19.91
CA THR A 439 -17.55 -13.23 -21.27
C THR A 439 -17.23 -11.73 -21.36
N PHE A 440 -16.30 -11.38 -22.24
CA PHE A 440 -15.91 -10.00 -22.44
C PHE A 440 -15.48 -9.74 -23.88
N LEU A 441 -15.92 -8.63 -24.45
CA LEU A 441 -15.48 -8.19 -25.78
C LEU A 441 -14.23 -7.33 -25.62
N VAL A 442 -13.08 -7.77 -26.14
CA VAL A 442 -11.84 -7.01 -26.07
C VAL A 442 -11.99 -5.67 -26.77
N PRO A 443 -11.84 -4.53 -26.05
CA PRO A 443 -12.05 -3.20 -26.62
C PRO A 443 -10.95 -2.82 -27.61
N ALA A 444 -11.26 -1.85 -28.47
CA ALA A 444 -10.24 -1.22 -29.32
C ALA A 444 -9.19 -0.54 -28.43
N ASN A 445 -7.93 -0.59 -28.85
CA ASN A 445 -6.81 0.01 -28.10
C ASN A 445 -6.66 -0.50 -26.65
N CYS A 446 -7.10 -1.71 -26.36
CA CYS A 446 -6.83 -2.36 -25.05
C CYS A 446 -5.32 -2.37 -24.80
N GLU A 447 -4.90 -1.90 -23.64
CA GLU A 447 -3.49 -1.85 -23.22
C GLU A 447 -3.23 -2.85 -22.10
N LYS A 448 -4.22 -3.03 -21.21
CA LYS A 448 -4.14 -3.96 -20.08
C LYS A 448 -5.50 -4.64 -19.88
N LEU A 449 -5.47 -5.89 -19.49
CA LEU A 449 -6.65 -6.71 -19.27
C LEU A 449 -6.46 -7.58 -18.04
N TRP A 450 -7.48 -7.64 -17.19
CA TRP A 450 -7.46 -8.46 -15.98
C TRP A 450 -8.78 -9.19 -15.80
N PHE A 451 -8.71 -10.32 -15.10
CA PHE A 451 -9.85 -10.99 -14.50
C PHE A 451 -9.80 -10.79 -12.99
N VAL A 452 -10.89 -10.35 -12.39
CA VAL A 452 -10.98 -10.04 -10.95
C VAL A 452 -11.89 -11.06 -10.31
N VAL A 453 -11.46 -11.63 -9.18
CA VAL A 453 -12.25 -12.56 -8.35
C VAL A 453 -12.25 -12.05 -6.92
N LEU A 454 -13.45 -11.87 -6.35
CA LEU A 454 -13.68 -11.47 -4.96
C LEU A 454 -14.27 -12.63 -4.17
N GLY A 455 -13.81 -12.86 -2.95
CA GLY A 455 -14.47 -13.70 -1.95
C GLY A 455 -15.72 -13.00 -1.39
N ALA A 456 -16.91 -13.57 -1.65
CA ALA A 456 -18.19 -12.92 -1.45
C ALA A 456 -19.24 -13.91 -0.88
N PRO A 457 -19.05 -14.39 0.36
CA PRO A 457 -19.95 -15.36 0.98
C PRO A 457 -21.37 -14.80 1.15
N THR A 458 -22.37 -15.69 1.23
CA THR A 458 -23.78 -15.29 1.42
C THR A 458 -24.10 -14.82 2.83
N THR A 459 -23.22 -15.10 3.79
CA THR A 459 -23.29 -14.61 5.18
C THR A 459 -21.99 -13.91 5.51
N TYR A 460 -22.06 -12.75 6.14
CA TYR A 460 -20.88 -12.03 6.61
C TYR A 460 -20.53 -12.52 8.03
N ARG A 461 -19.23 -12.68 8.29
CA ARG A 461 -18.67 -12.94 9.62
C ARG A 461 -17.51 -12.00 9.86
N THR A 462 -17.45 -11.44 11.05
CA THR A 462 -16.32 -10.64 11.51
C THR A 462 -15.03 -11.48 11.47
N HIS A 463 -13.97 -10.92 10.93
CA HIS A 463 -12.64 -11.54 10.93
C HIS A 463 -12.10 -11.65 12.36
N ALA A 464 -11.58 -12.81 12.74
CA ALA A 464 -10.90 -13.00 14.02
C ALA A 464 -9.58 -12.23 14.03
N TRP A 465 -9.33 -11.47 15.10
CA TRP A 465 -8.05 -10.79 15.27
C TRP A 465 -7.09 -11.68 16.06
N ASP A 466 -6.36 -12.49 15.34
CA ASP A 466 -5.34 -13.35 15.90
C ASP A 466 -4.24 -13.58 14.85
N GLU A 467 -3.23 -14.37 15.17
CA GLU A 467 -2.14 -14.71 14.25
C GLU A 467 -2.24 -16.16 13.73
N ASP A 468 -3.47 -16.71 13.67
CA ASP A 468 -3.74 -18.06 13.17
C ASP A 468 -4.45 -18.03 11.82
N GLU A 469 -3.69 -18.04 10.72
CA GLU A 469 -4.23 -18.08 9.36
C GLU A 469 -5.07 -19.34 9.05
N LEU A 470 -5.07 -20.37 9.92
CA LEU A 470 -5.86 -21.59 9.69
C LEU A 470 -7.35 -21.39 9.95
N ASN A 471 -7.74 -20.35 10.69
CA ASN A 471 -9.13 -20.00 10.95
C ASN A 471 -9.69 -18.94 10.01
N ASP A 472 -8.85 -18.37 9.14
CA ASP A 472 -9.27 -17.40 8.12
C ASP A 472 -10.24 -18.01 7.13
N GLU A 473 -11.26 -17.27 6.75
CA GLU A 473 -12.13 -17.67 5.65
C GLU A 473 -11.40 -17.65 4.33
N GLN A 474 -11.53 -18.72 3.58
CA GLN A 474 -10.98 -18.86 2.22
C GLN A 474 -12.07 -19.35 1.26
N TRP A 475 -12.17 -18.68 0.10
CA TRP A 475 -13.14 -18.97 -0.94
C TRP A 475 -12.42 -19.43 -2.21
N PRO A 476 -11.99 -20.70 -2.26
CA PRO A 476 -11.16 -21.24 -3.35
C PRO A 476 -11.94 -21.38 -4.65
N TYR A 477 -11.21 -21.33 -5.78
CA TYR A 477 -11.80 -21.40 -7.10
C TYR A 477 -10.83 -21.98 -8.15
N ARG A 478 -11.41 -22.39 -9.29
CA ARG A 478 -10.70 -22.73 -10.52
C ARG A 478 -11.14 -21.84 -11.67
N LEU A 479 -10.24 -21.66 -12.63
CA LEU A 479 -10.47 -20.90 -13.85
C LEU A 479 -10.03 -21.68 -15.07
N GLN A 480 -10.80 -21.57 -16.15
CA GLN A 480 -10.39 -22.03 -17.47
C GLN A 480 -10.63 -20.89 -18.47
N PHE A 481 -9.60 -20.54 -19.22
CA PHE A 481 -9.64 -19.44 -20.18
C PHE A 481 -10.01 -19.93 -21.58
N THR A 482 -10.73 -19.11 -22.35
CA THR A 482 -11.05 -19.32 -23.76
C THR A 482 -10.75 -18.04 -24.54
N ALA A 483 -9.99 -18.15 -25.61
CA ALA A 483 -9.51 -17.06 -26.46
C ALA A 483 -8.65 -16.01 -25.73
N THR A 484 -8.15 -16.32 -24.55
CA THR A 484 -7.13 -15.61 -23.78
C THR A 484 -6.47 -16.58 -22.82
N ASP A 485 -5.44 -16.16 -22.10
CA ASP A 485 -4.79 -16.91 -21.01
C ASP A 485 -4.11 -15.95 -20.06
N LEU A 486 -3.49 -16.47 -19.00
CA LEU A 486 -2.64 -15.69 -18.09
C LEU A 486 -1.59 -14.90 -18.87
N LEU A 487 -1.31 -13.70 -18.44
CA LEU A 487 -0.33 -12.83 -19.09
C LEU A 487 1.02 -13.56 -19.23
N GLY A 488 1.50 -13.66 -20.45
CA GLY A 488 2.74 -14.37 -20.80
C GLY A 488 2.58 -15.87 -21.09
N ASN A 489 1.42 -16.47 -20.82
CA ASN A 489 1.12 -17.81 -21.29
C ASN A 489 0.64 -17.77 -22.74
N ILE A 490 1.18 -18.65 -23.59
CA ILE A 490 0.82 -18.76 -24.99
C ILE A 490 0.49 -20.19 -25.35
N ALA A 491 -0.40 -20.36 -26.32
CA ALA A 491 -0.61 -21.66 -26.96
C ALA A 491 0.57 -21.97 -27.89
N ILE A 492 1.26 -23.07 -27.65
CA ILE A 492 2.39 -23.51 -28.47
C ILE A 492 1.98 -24.82 -29.18
N GLU A 493 1.90 -24.77 -30.48
CA GLU A 493 1.72 -25.99 -31.27
C GLU A 493 2.97 -26.86 -31.16
N PRO A 494 2.84 -28.20 -31.00
CA PRO A 494 3.97 -29.09 -30.73
C PRO A 494 5.12 -29.00 -31.74
N ASP A 495 4.80 -28.75 -33.01
CA ASP A 495 5.77 -28.69 -34.12
C ASP A 495 6.07 -27.27 -34.58
N ALA A 496 5.72 -26.26 -33.82
CA ALA A 496 5.95 -24.87 -34.20
C ALA A 496 7.45 -24.54 -34.21
N GLU A 497 7.92 -23.97 -35.32
CA GLU A 497 9.29 -23.47 -35.43
C GLU A 497 9.38 -22.07 -34.80
N ALA A 498 10.49 -21.80 -34.10
CA ALA A 498 10.81 -20.46 -33.61
C ALA A 498 11.15 -19.52 -34.80
N GLU A 499 10.99 -18.24 -34.60
CA GLU A 499 11.23 -17.18 -35.60
C GLU A 499 11.96 -15.97 -34.97
N ASP A 500 12.66 -15.23 -35.84
CA ASP A 500 13.26 -13.94 -35.44
C ASP A 500 12.17 -12.89 -35.30
N ILE A 501 12.35 -11.98 -34.30
CA ILE A 501 11.48 -10.82 -34.10
C ILE A 501 12.32 -9.57 -33.93
N THR A 502 11.81 -8.44 -34.41
CA THR A 502 12.41 -7.11 -34.17
C THR A 502 11.42 -6.21 -33.44
N LEU A 503 11.89 -5.63 -32.34
CA LEU A 503 11.15 -4.71 -31.47
C LEU A 503 11.82 -3.35 -31.53
N THR A 504 11.10 -2.32 -31.98
CA THR A 504 11.67 -0.99 -32.22
C THR A 504 11.08 0.05 -31.27
N TYR A 505 11.94 0.87 -30.69
CA TYR A 505 11.59 1.95 -29.78
C TYR A 505 12.15 3.27 -30.28
N SER A 506 11.39 4.34 -30.13
CA SER A 506 11.83 5.72 -30.33
C SER A 506 11.94 6.39 -28.97
N LEU A 507 13.14 6.80 -28.59
CA LEU A 507 13.44 7.39 -27.29
C LEU A 507 13.93 8.83 -27.49
N THR A 508 13.52 9.72 -26.59
CA THR A 508 13.97 11.11 -26.59
C THR A 508 14.35 11.51 -25.16
N PHE A 509 15.52 12.05 -24.96
CA PHE A 509 15.95 12.63 -23.69
C PHE A 509 16.93 13.79 -23.92
N ALA A 510 17.00 14.69 -22.93
CA ALA A 510 17.84 15.88 -23.02
C ALA A 510 19.33 15.53 -22.95
N ALA A 511 20.15 16.34 -23.62
CA ALA A 511 21.60 16.28 -23.45
C ALA A 511 21.97 16.62 -22.00
N ASP A 512 22.85 15.82 -21.40
CA ASP A 512 23.28 15.98 -20.02
C ASP A 512 24.81 16.05 -19.93
N GLY A 513 25.33 17.10 -19.27
CA GLY A 513 26.76 17.31 -19.08
C GLY A 513 27.32 16.72 -17.80
N VAL A 514 26.45 16.22 -16.89
CA VAL A 514 26.81 15.84 -15.53
C VAL A 514 26.47 14.37 -15.26
N ASP A 515 25.24 13.94 -15.61
CA ASP A 515 24.73 12.65 -15.25
C ASP A 515 24.54 11.68 -16.44
N TYR A 516 24.50 10.39 -16.16
CA TYR A 516 24.21 9.31 -17.12
C TYR A 516 22.70 9.21 -17.41
N SER A 517 22.05 10.33 -17.66
CA SER A 517 20.61 10.42 -17.88
C SER A 517 20.16 9.72 -19.16
N GLY A 518 18.88 9.31 -19.20
CA GLY A 518 18.34 8.59 -20.34
C GLY A 518 16.90 8.16 -20.17
N ALA A 519 16.55 6.99 -20.69
CA ALA A 519 15.19 6.44 -20.69
C ALA A 519 15.17 4.95 -20.30
N THR A 520 14.02 4.47 -19.88
CA THR A 520 13.77 3.05 -19.56
C THR A 520 12.73 2.47 -20.53
N VAL A 521 13.00 1.26 -21.04
CA VAL A 521 12.04 0.48 -21.81
C VAL A 521 11.64 -0.75 -20.99
N ASP A 522 10.36 -0.85 -20.67
CA ASP A 522 9.77 -1.95 -19.90
C ASP A 522 9.10 -2.93 -20.83
N MET A 523 9.67 -4.12 -21.00
CA MET A 523 9.18 -5.17 -21.90
C MET A 523 7.83 -5.73 -21.50
N ILE A 524 7.52 -5.75 -20.19
CA ILE A 524 6.24 -6.26 -19.71
C ILE A 524 5.14 -5.26 -20.07
N SER A 525 5.34 -3.98 -19.77
CA SER A 525 4.37 -2.94 -20.08
C SER A 525 4.12 -2.77 -21.59
N ASN A 526 5.10 -3.10 -22.43
CA ASN A 526 4.97 -3.03 -23.88
C ASN A 526 4.47 -4.35 -24.52
N ASN A 527 4.14 -5.37 -23.73
CA ASN A 527 3.79 -6.72 -24.19
C ASN A 527 4.90 -7.40 -25.02
N ASP A 528 6.15 -6.98 -24.88
CA ASP A 528 7.24 -7.50 -25.71
C ASP A 528 7.67 -8.89 -25.27
N LEU A 529 7.53 -9.21 -23.99
CA LEU A 529 7.76 -10.55 -23.47
C LEU A 529 6.81 -11.58 -24.13
N ILE A 530 5.55 -11.20 -24.34
CA ILE A 530 4.56 -12.05 -25.03
C ILE A 530 4.95 -12.23 -26.49
N LYS A 531 5.23 -11.14 -27.20
CA LYS A 531 5.66 -11.20 -28.61
C LYS A 531 6.91 -12.07 -28.79
N MET A 532 7.87 -11.93 -27.87
CA MET A 532 9.08 -12.76 -27.90
C MET A 532 8.77 -14.23 -27.57
N ALA A 533 7.88 -14.50 -26.63
CA ALA A 533 7.42 -15.85 -26.29
C ALA A 533 6.72 -16.50 -27.48
N GLU A 534 5.85 -15.79 -28.17
CA GLU A 534 5.19 -16.23 -29.39
C GLU A 534 6.20 -16.53 -30.52
N ALA A 535 7.19 -15.63 -30.74
CA ALA A 535 8.20 -15.82 -31.75
C ALA A 535 9.11 -17.02 -31.46
N PHE A 536 9.56 -17.17 -30.24
CA PHE A 536 10.44 -18.27 -29.81
C PHE A 536 9.71 -19.60 -29.58
N LYS A 537 8.37 -19.55 -29.58
CA LYS A 537 7.52 -20.71 -29.22
C LYS A 537 7.89 -21.23 -27.82
N LEU A 538 7.97 -20.32 -26.88
CA LEU A 538 8.30 -20.58 -25.48
C LEU A 538 7.26 -19.94 -24.57
N GLN A 539 7.00 -20.53 -23.41
CA GLN A 539 6.23 -19.85 -22.38
C GLN A 539 7.02 -18.67 -21.78
N GLY A 540 6.36 -17.60 -21.46
CA GLY A 540 7.01 -16.42 -20.85
C GLY A 540 7.77 -16.75 -19.57
N SER A 541 7.25 -17.66 -18.75
CA SER A 541 7.93 -18.18 -17.56
C SER A 541 9.23 -18.93 -17.88
N ALA A 542 9.25 -19.69 -18.99
CA ALA A 542 10.45 -20.40 -19.44
C ALA A 542 11.53 -19.43 -19.88
N ILE A 543 11.15 -18.36 -20.59
CA ILE A 543 12.07 -17.28 -21.00
C ILE A 543 12.75 -16.66 -19.79
N GLY A 544 11.99 -16.32 -18.74
CA GLY A 544 12.53 -15.78 -17.50
C GLY A 544 13.58 -16.69 -16.87
N GLY A 545 13.28 -17.96 -16.75
CA GLY A 545 14.24 -18.97 -16.23
C GLY A 545 15.49 -19.13 -17.10
N MET A 546 15.35 -19.10 -18.41
CA MET A 546 16.49 -19.18 -19.34
C MET A 546 17.38 -17.95 -19.28
N MET A 547 16.83 -16.77 -19.04
CA MET A 547 17.55 -15.49 -18.97
C MET A 547 18.37 -15.33 -17.69
N LEU A 548 18.01 -15.96 -16.58
CA LEU A 548 18.83 -15.94 -15.36
C LEU A 548 20.23 -16.50 -15.59
N GLU A 549 20.45 -17.26 -16.64
CA GLU A 549 21.72 -17.86 -17.06
C GLU A 549 22.30 -17.22 -18.33
N ALA A 550 21.81 -16.07 -18.79
CA ALA A 550 22.08 -15.51 -20.12
C ALA A 550 23.51 -14.95 -20.33
N LYS A 551 24.46 -15.23 -19.45
CA LYS A 551 25.86 -14.82 -19.59
C LYS A 551 26.62 -15.71 -20.61
N GLY A 552 27.43 -15.08 -21.46
CA GLY A 552 28.26 -15.76 -22.46
C GLY A 552 27.55 -15.98 -23.78
N THR A 553 28.09 -16.84 -24.64
CA THR A 553 27.59 -17.12 -25.96
C THR A 553 26.32 -17.97 -25.96
N ALA A 554 25.56 -17.92 -27.07
CA ALA A 554 24.36 -18.74 -27.24
C ALA A 554 24.66 -20.24 -27.05
N ARG A 555 23.79 -20.93 -26.32
CA ARG A 555 23.86 -22.35 -26.01
C ARG A 555 22.49 -23.00 -26.22
N GLU A 556 22.50 -24.29 -26.60
CA GLU A 556 21.27 -25.05 -26.81
C GLU A 556 20.31 -24.96 -25.63
N GLY A 557 19.05 -24.64 -25.91
CA GLY A 557 17.99 -24.51 -24.92
C GLY A 557 18.13 -23.32 -23.96
N LYS A 558 19.01 -22.35 -24.26
CA LYS A 558 19.27 -21.17 -23.43
C LYS A 558 19.10 -19.89 -24.23
N ILE A 559 18.86 -18.79 -23.54
CA ILE A 559 18.84 -17.45 -24.10
C ILE A 559 20.11 -16.74 -23.65
N ALA A 560 20.88 -16.25 -24.63
CA ALA A 560 22.05 -15.41 -24.40
C ALA A 560 21.74 -13.96 -24.76
N PHE A 561 22.45 -13.04 -24.12
CA PHE A 561 22.32 -11.61 -24.35
C PHE A 561 23.51 -11.09 -25.17
N ALA A 562 23.24 -10.33 -26.22
CA ALA A 562 24.25 -9.80 -27.12
C ALA A 562 23.92 -8.40 -27.61
N ALA A 563 24.93 -7.57 -27.89
CA ALA A 563 24.74 -6.43 -28.77
C ALA A 563 24.73 -6.88 -30.23
N VAL A 564 24.07 -6.10 -31.09
CA VAL A 564 24.10 -6.29 -32.54
C VAL A 564 24.92 -5.17 -33.17
N GLU A 565 26.11 -5.51 -33.61
CA GLU A 565 27.03 -4.58 -34.28
C GLU A 565 26.41 -4.02 -35.58
N PRO A 566 26.88 -2.85 -36.11
CA PRO A 566 26.34 -2.28 -37.34
C PRO A 566 26.33 -3.20 -38.57
N GLY A 567 27.20 -4.20 -38.61
CA GLY A 567 27.21 -5.26 -39.63
C GLY A 567 26.27 -6.43 -39.37
N GLY A 568 25.44 -6.41 -38.28
CA GLY A 568 24.53 -7.48 -37.90
C GLY A 568 25.20 -8.63 -37.14
N VAL A 569 26.47 -8.51 -36.82
CA VAL A 569 27.23 -9.50 -36.02
C VAL A 569 26.87 -9.41 -34.55
N LEU A 570 26.72 -10.54 -33.89
CA LEU A 570 26.42 -10.60 -32.47
C LEU A 570 27.70 -10.47 -31.63
N ASN A 571 27.70 -9.54 -30.70
CA ASN A 571 28.79 -9.33 -29.75
C ASN A 571 28.28 -9.67 -28.32
N TYR A 572 28.87 -10.71 -27.72
CA TYR A 572 28.51 -11.19 -26.38
C TYR A 572 29.38 -10.62 -25.26
N ASN A 573 30.38 -9.78 -25.59
CA ASN A 573 31.30 -9.22 -24.61
C ASN A 573 30.69 -7.93 -24.03
N THR A 574 30.08 -8.03 -22.88
CA THR A 574 29.49 -6.89 -22.18
C THR A 574 30.56 -5.82 -21.82
N THR A 575 30.24 -4.56 -22.02
CA THR A 575 31.11 -3.43 -21.74
C THR A 575 30.52 -2.42 -20.75
N ALA A 576 29.25 -2.61 -20.35
CA ALA A 576 28.55 -1.89 -19.29
C ALA A 576 28.17 -2.83 -18.15
N ASN A 577 27.41 -2.36 -17.17
CA ASN A 577 27.02 -3.15 -16.01
C ASN A 577 26.06 -4.28 -16.39
N GLY A 578 26.15 -5.40 -15.68
CA GLY A 578 25.24 -6.52 -15.83
C GLY A 578 25.25 -7.12 -17.23
N TYR A 579 24.10 -7.10 -17.90
CA TYR A 579 23.91 -7.47 -19.31
C TYR A 579 23.87 -6.21 -20.17
N GLY A 580 24.98 -5.45 -20.21
CA GLY A 580 24.99 -4.15 -20.85
C GLY A 580 26.18 -3.89 -21.76
N PHE A 581 25.99 -2.93 -22.68
CA PHE A 581 26.98 -2.51 -23.66
C PHE A 581 27.08 -0.99 -23.73
N TRP A 582 28.29 -0.51 -23.92
CA TRP A 582 28.55 0.85 -24.38
C TRP A 582 28.64 0.89 -25.91
N PHE A 583 28.13 1.95 -26.49
CA PHE A 583 28.05 2.13 -27.93
C PHE A 583 28.71 3.42 -28.35
N ASP A 584 29.41 3.39 -29.48
CA ASP A 584 29.97 4.57 -30.16
C ASP A 584 28.89 5.33 -30.96
N SER A 585 29.31 6.37 -31.66
CA SER A 585 28.45 7.22 -32.51
C SER A 585 27.83 6.49 -33.70
N GLN A 586 28.32 5.32 -34.06
CA GLN A 586 27.83 4.49 -35.18
C GLN A 586 26.98 3.30 -34.69
N GLY A 587 26.82 3.14 -33.37
CA GLY A 587 26.10 2.02 -32.76
C GLY A 587 26.95 0.74 -32.66
N GLY A 588 28.25 0.83 -32.78
CA GLY A 588 29.19 -0.26 -32.52
C GLY A 588 29.55 -0.34 -31.04
N VAL A 589 29.85 -1.58 -30.58
CA VAL A 589 30.21 -1.81 -29.15
C VAL A 589 31.61 -1.25 -28.87
N ILE A 590 31.70 -0.47 -27.79
CA ILE A 590 32.94 0.13 -27.33
C ILE A 590 33.08 -0.03 -25.83
N GLY A 591 34.29 0.05 -25.29
CA GLY A 591 34.51 0.13 -23.85
C GLY A 591 34.13 1.51 -23.28
N TRP A 592 33.66 1.55 -22.03
CA TRP A 592 33.50 2.80 -21.31
C TRP A 592 34.82 3.59 -21.27
N GLY A 593 34.79 4.87 -21.55
CA GLY A 593 35.98 5.69 -21.47
C GLY A 593 35.75 7.15 -21.78
N LYS A 594 36.50 8.04 -21.07
CA LYS A 594 36.43 9.48 -21.26
C LYS A 594 37.02 9.91 -22.62
N ASP A 595 38.07 9.25 -23.06
CA ASP A 595 38.88 9.68 -24.20
C ASP A 595 38.55 8.90 -25.49
N ASN A 596 37.56 8.02 -25.47
CA ASN A 596 37.10 7.30 -26.65
C ASN A 596 35.70 7.79 -27.11
N ASP A 597 35.12 7.19 -28.15
CA ASP A 597 33.81 7.58 -28.71
C ASP A 597 32.60 6.92 -28.01
N SER A 598 32.73 6.49 -26.75
CA SER A 598 31.55 5.95 -26.01
C SER A 598 30.49 7.03 -25.81
N LYS A 599 29.33 6.89 -26.46
CA LYS A 599 28.22 7.85 -26.47
C LYS A 599 27.09 7.43 -25.59
N LEU A 600 26.61 6.20 -25.79
CA LEU A 600 25.42 5.67 -25.18
C LEU A 600 25.73 4.35 -24.50
N PHE A 601 24.88 3.99 -23.54
CA PHE A 601 24.83 2.64 -23.00
C PHE A 601 23.41 2.10 -23.06
N ALA A 602 23.28 0.79 -23.10
CA ALA A 602 22.04 0.08 -22.81
C ALA A 602 22.37 -1.08 -21.85
N GLU A 603 21.61 -1.19 -20.79
CA GLU A 603 21.77 -2.19 -19.74
C GLU A 603 20.45 -2.91 -19.52
N PHE A 604 20.46 -4.22 -19.60
CA PHE A 604 19.27 -5.03 -19.38
C PHE A 604 19.25 -5.61 -17.96
N THR A 605 18.11 -5.45 -17.27
CA THR A 605 17.86 -6.02 -15.94
C THR A 605 16.94 -7.22 -16.07
N SER A 606 17.49 -8.43 -15.95
CA SER A 606 16.77 -9.69 -16.17
C SER A 606 15.53 -9.88 -15.28
N PRO A 607 15.59 -9.71 -13.95
CA PRO A 607 14.39 -9.94 -13.12
C PRO A 607 13.25 -8.96 -13.40
N ALA A 608 13.58 -7.74 -13.84
CA ALA A 608 12.60 -6.70 -14.11
C ALA A 608 12.18 -6.63 -15.60
N PHE A 609 12.84 -7.33 -16.51
CA PHE A 609 12.64 -7.25 -17.96
C PHE A 609 12.65 -5.80 -18.48
N LYS A 610 13.66 -5.03 -18.07
CA LYS A 610 13.82 -3.61 -18.40
C LYS A 610 15.16 -3.33 -19.02
N PHE A 611 15.15 -2.44 -20.03
CA PHE A 611 16.36 -1.79 -20.53
C PHE A 611 16.48 -0.40 -19.92
N SER A 612 17.65 -0.07 -19.39
CA SER A 612 18.05 1.29 -19.04
C SER A 612 19.01 1.79 -20.13
N ILE A 613 18.58 2.77 -20.88
CA ILE A 613 19.34 3.37 -21.98
C ILE A 613 19.71 4.78 -21.55
N GLY A 614 20.99 5.15 -21.65
CA GLY A 614 21.44 6.48 -21.26
C GLY A 614 22.68 6.95 -22.03
N GLN A 615 23.10 8.18 -21.72
CA GLN A 615 24.20 8.86 -22.37
C GLN A 615 25.45 8.96 -21.48
N TYR A 616 26.61 9.07 -22.09
CA TYR A 616 27.82 9.47 -21.38
C TYR A 616 27.78 10.98 -21.13
N PRO A 617 27.98 11.45 -19.89
CA PRO A 617 27.93 12.89 -19.56
C PRO A 617 28.80 13.77 -20.49
N GLY A 618 28.17 14.76 -21.10
CA GLY A 618 28.84 15.74 -21.94
C GLY A 618 29.29 15.26 -23.34
N LYS A 619 28.99 14.01 -23.73
CA LYS A 619 29.36 13.49 -25.05
C LYS A 619 28.26 13.53 -26.10
N CYS A 620 27.01 13.71 -25.69
CA CYS A 620 25.88 13.90 -26.58
C CYS A 620 25.43 15.36 -26.59
N LYS A 621 24.89 15.81 -27.72
CA LYS A 621 24.43 17.19 -27.93
C LYS A 621 23.00 17.19 -28.45
N ALA A 622 22.25 18.25 -28.16
CA ALA A 622 20.94 18.47 -28.75
C ALA A 622 21.01 18.41 -30.28
N GLY A 623 20.14 17.62 -30.89
CA GLY A 623 20.10 17.31 -32.30
C GLY A 623 20.84 16.03 -32.73
N ASP A 624 21.62 15.40 -31.86
CA ASP A 624 22.22 14.09 -32.14
C ASP A 624 21.14 13.00 -32.24
N ASN A 625 21.35 12.09 -33.19
CA ASN A 625 20.48 10.92 -33.38
C ASN A 625 21.34 9.66 -33.48
N PHE A 626 20.92 8.62 -32.78
CA PHE A 626 21.64 7.35 -32.72
C PHE A 626 20.67 6.17 -32.93
N THR A 627 21.22 5.08 -33.43
CA THR A 627 20.54 3.79 -33.44
C THR A 627 21.45 2.73 -32.86
N ILE A 628 21.07 2.17 -31.71
CA ILE A 628 21.76 1.07 -31.07
C ILE A 628 20.89 -0.17 -31.04
N ARG A 629 21.50 -1.37 -30.99
CA ARG A 629 20.78 -2.63 -31.08
C ARG A 629 21.34 -3.64 -30.11
N GLU A 630 20.43 -4.32 -29.42
CA GLU A 630 20.71 -5.48 -28.58
C GLU A 630 19.81 -6.65 -28.98
N ALA A 631 20.19 -7.87 -28.63
CA ALA A 631 19.41 -9.05 -28.93
C ALA A 631 19.40 -10.04 -27.78
N LEU A 632 18.26 -10.67 -27.59
CA LEU A 632 18.11 -11.92 -26.87
C LEU A 632 18.18 -13.06 -27.88
N VAL A 633 19.18 -13.92 -27.76
CA VAL A 633 19.50 -14.97 -28.73
C VAL A 633 19.13 -16.33 -28.14
N TYR A 634 18.12 -16.95 -28.70
CA TYR A 634 17.67 -18.27 -28.34
C TYR A 634 18.26 -19.34 -29.29
N MET A 635 18.73 -20.45 -28.75
CA MET A 635 19.27 -21.55 -29.54
C MET A 635 18.42 -22.82 -29.34
N LYS A 636 17.89 -23.35 -30.47
CA LYS A 636 17.09 -24.57 -30.51
C LYS A 636 17.51 -25.43 -31.68
N GLU A 637 17.84 -26.69 -31.43
CA GLU A 637 18.21 -27.66 -32.43
C GLU A 637 19.33 -27.19 -33.38
N GLY A 638 20.33 -26.54 -32.80
CA GLY A 638 21.48 -25.98 -33.53
C GLY A 638 21.19 -24.70 -34.34
N LYS A 639 19.95 -24.22 -34.37
CA LYS A 639 19.57 -22.95 -35.02
C LYS A 639 19.54 -21.82 -33.98
N GLN A 640 19.93 -20.60 -34.44
CA GLN A 640 19.82 -19.40 -33.64
C GLN A 640 18.60 -18.58 -34.06
N TYR A 641 17.82 -18.16 -33.08
CA TYR A 641 16.69 -17.23 -33.21
C TYR A 641 16.96 -16.00 -32.35
N ARG A 642 16.57 -14.81 -32.80
CA ARG A 642 16.85 -13.60 -32.10
C ARG A 642 15.63 -12.68 -31.97
N ALA A 643 15.43 -12.15 -30.76
CA ALA A 643 14.61 -10.97 -30.55
C ALA A 643 15.55 -9.77 -30.53
N THR A 644 15.51 -8.96 -31.59
CA THR A 644 16.36 -7.77 -31.76
C THR A 644 15.61 -6.55 -31.28
N PHE A 645 16.19 -5.85 -30.33
CA PHE A 645 15.72 -4.57 -29.80
C PHE A 645 16.46 -3.44 -30.49
N VAL A 646 15.73 -2.60 -31.19
CA VAL A 646 16.27 -1.42 -31.90
C VAL A 646 15.87 -0.16 -31.17
N PHE A 647 16.81 0.54 -30.65
CA PHE A 647 16.59 1.82 -29.96
C PHE A 647 17.01 2.98 -30.86
N ASN A 648 16.04 3.72 -31.40
CA ASN A 648 16.26 4.96 -32.13
C ASN A 648 16.19 6.11 -31.12
N ILE A 649 17.30 6.81 -30.91
CA ILE A 649 17.46 7.76 -29.81
C ILE A 649 17.68 9.15 -30.40
N SER A 650 16.88 10.12 -29.98
CA SER A 650 17.04 11.54 -30.32
C SER A 650 17.41 12.32 -29.06
N ILE A 651 18.49 13.09 -29.12
CA ILE A 651 18.93 13.96 -28.02
C ILE A 651 18.35 15.36 -28.24
N THR A 652 17.68 15.90 -27.22
CA THR A 652 17.04 17.24 -27.24
C THR A 652 17.78 18.26 -26.39
#